data_bd6845af14a8f8cb4074bf51d5a2b9e2
#
_entry.id   bd6845af14a8f8cb4074bf51d5a2b9e2
#
_cell.length_a   1.000
_cell.length_b   1.000
_cell.length_c   1.000
_cell.angle_alpha   90.00
_cell.angle_beta   90.00
_cell.angle_gamma   90.00
#
_symmetry.space_group_name_H-M   'P 1'
#
loop_
_entity.id
_entity.type
_entity.pdbx_description
1 polymer ?
#
loop_
_entity_poly.entity_id
_entity_poly.type
_entity_poly.pdbx_seq_one_letter_code
_entity_poly.pdbx_strand_id
1 'polypeptide(L)'
;MTPQELLAELLLKNEKEGRRMLQTDIHIFDGPSLALLVELIKREADRQWNNNAQVSFMLAGYILAIGDLTNNKAYHALGLMARGDALRRMDRDQDSLPFFDASGEEFKEVGDEVGWARTRIGRISACLQLNRTSEALRDATAAREVFMRHGKLLRAGQIDVNAAIVNYELGQYDQALRLFDRAIETYSLQGEGVELNIARALGNKAITLAPQGKFREAVALHEQARGTFAAYGGQEVAVAREELNIAQIFASQGHYSQALLLFSRSRTIFLQHNLQFQAAEVAQQICLCLVRLNRAREAFELAGETVTFFRSSSGHRHNLAYSLMYQAEAATLEGNYGDADVMLQEASIILEEGGFMALASIVRLQQAELYFAGGQLEDSQREAQHVADAFAEQEALPQLARTALLQARIAASTGDINTAQYLCDHALDIAQGQGLLDLKYRCDYLLGQIAERRSDLEAAARYYDRAVQGIDEVQNHLVLDERTSFLEDKGNIYQRAIILALKRDNKDQALIYVEKAKSRVIGDYLRNNIDIRLRAGDKAGEAILEDLVKLREEQAWYSSIVYEAENEANLSDTAIMRIRAIAPEQARKEMQLRERRIEHLLEQMQLRLAGDLVARQRSSWTNSIVTTLWPKLEQDTTMLEYYIAEQDLYIFQLTRKGIDVHIVQDAVPQLERLHSLWRVNLDLAARTAGTQDQAQSFVGLEDNSLGLLQKLYDLLLRPVSHVLDNCEHLIVVPYGILHYLPFHCLFDGTQFVVERLDVSYLPAAALWEICRQRGERIETKKARLSDSLVLGISDNGRLQFAVQEAEVVAKQLGARPMLDNAATASLLWQFGARSPIVHIAAHGLFRLDAPNFSHIKLADRQLSTIEVFNLDLSCCSLVTLSACETGRAVVGGVDEVIGLGRGFLYAGAASLLPTLWKVDDASSAELMEMFYQALLGEYSKTAALAGAQRAFLTRARTSSRPYRVHPYFWAAFHLIGDPGPLL
;
A
#
# COMPACT_ATOMS: atom_id res chain seq x y z
N MET A 1 32.58 -21.15 48.68
CA MET A 1 31.80 -21.03 47.43
C MET A 1 30.33 -20.90 47.79
N THR A 2 29.67 -19.84 47.37
CA THR A 2 28.22 -19.63 47.53
C THR A 2 27.43 -20.35 46.45
N PRO A 3 26.11 -20.61 46.61
CA PRO A 3 25.28 -21.17 45.56
C PRO A 3 25.30 -20.36 44.27
N GLN A 4 25.40 -19.03 44.37
CA GLN A 4 25.48 -18.12 43.21
C GLN A 4 26.82 -18.25 42.48
N GLU A 5 27.93 -18.33 43.18
CA GLU A 5 29.27 -18.53 42.62
C GLU A 5 29.34 -19.88 41.86
N LEU A 6 28.81 -20.95 42.46
CA LEU A 6 28.79 -22.26 41.83
C LEU A 6 27.91 -22.25 40.55
N LEU A 7 26.74 -21.62 40.57
CA LEU A 7 25.93 -21.48 39.36
C LEU A 7 26.69 -20.73 38.27
N ALA A 8 27.39 -19.63 38.60
CA ALA A 8 28.15 -18.86 37.62
C ALA A 8 29.24 -19.71 36.94
N GLU A 9 29.94 -20.56 37.73
CA GLU A 9 30.94 -21.48 37.17
C GLU A 9 30.29 -22.58 36.32
N LEU A 10 29.16 -23.16 36.75
CA LEU A 10 28.44 -24.19 36.01
C LEU A 10 27.95 -23.69 34.62
N LEU A 11 27.59 -22.41 34.50
CA LEU A 11 27.19 -21.81 33.23
C LEU A 11 28.33 -21.73 32.22
N LEU A 12 29.57 -21.76 32.63
CA LEU A 12 30.78 -21.77 31.79
C LEU A 12 31.21 -23.16 31.34
N LYS A 13 30.58 -24.23 31.85
CA LYS A 13 30.96 -25.63 31.62
C LYS A 13 29.94 -26.32 30.70
N ASN A 14 30.42 -27.38 30.01
CA ASN A 14 29.49 -28.33 29.39
C ASN A 14 28.92 -29.30 30.46
N GLU A 15 27.85 -30.03 30.09
CA GLU A 15 27.12 -30.89 31.03
C GLU A 15 28.05 -31.92 31.74
N LYS A 16 29.01 -32.50 31.01
CA LYS A 16 29.93 -33.50 31.55
C LYS A 16 30.91 -32.91 32.59
N GLU A 17 31.45 -31.75 32.28
CA GLU A 17 32.38 -31.03 33.20
C GLU A 17 31.66 -30.50 34.43
N GLY A 18 30.45 -29.90 34.23
CA GLY A 18 29.63 -29.41 35.33
C GLY A 18 29.20 -30.53 36.31
N ARG A 19 28.84 -31.71 35.79
CA ARG A 19 28.53 -32.89 36.63
C ARG A 19 29.72 -33.34 37.43
N ARG A 20 30.95 -33.35 36.90
CA ARG A 20 32.18 -33.68 37.66
C ARG A 20 32.41 -32.65 38.76
N MET A 21 32.24 -31.38 38.47
CA MET A 21 32.35 -30.30 39.44
C MET A 21 31.37 -30.49 40.61
N LEU A 22 30.09 -30.76 40.29
CA LEU A 22 29.07 -31.06 41.28
C LEU A 22 29.45 -32.27 42.16
N GLN A 23 30.03 -33.34 41.58
CA GLN A 23 30.53 -34.50 42.37
C GLN A 23 31.58 -34.12 43.40
N THR A 24 32.41 -33.12 43.10
CA THR A 24 33.48 -32.67 44.00
C THR A 24 32.93 -31.70 45.05
N ASP A 25 32.07 -30.74 44.66
CA ASP A 25 31.78 -29.56 45.46
C ASP A 25 30.43 -29.59 46.17
N ILE A 26 29.53 -30.52 45.84
CA ILE A 26 28.17 -30.55 46.39
C ILE A 26 28.15 -30.76 47.91
N HIS A 27 29.16 -31.46 48.46
CA HIS A 27 29.27 -31.74 49.88
C HIS A 27 29.61 -30.52 50.76
N ILE A 28 29.94 -29.38 50.13
CA ILE A 28 30.22 -28.12 50.81
C ILE A 28 28.92 -27.43 51.27
N PHE A 29 27.77 -27.76 50.64
CA PHE A 29 26.50 -27.13 50.89
C PHE A 29 25.69 -27.87 51.95
N ASP A 30 25.19 -27.14 52.95
CA ASP A 30 24.14 -27.59 53.83
C ASP A 30 22.78 -27.70 53.16
N GLY A 31 21.80 -28.30 53.80
CA GLY A 31 20.48 -28.51 53.23
C GLY A 31 19.81 -27.22 52.67
N PRO A 32 19.78 -26.09 53.42
CA PRO A 32 19.23 -24.83 52.93
C PRO A 32 20.00 -24.23 51.73
N SER A 33 21.34 -24.27 51.77
CA SER A 33 22.16 -23.75 50.66
C SER A 33 22.05 -24.62 49.41
N LEU A 34 21.89 -25.93 49.55
CA LEU A 34 21.64 -26.86 48.47
C LEU A 34 20.25 -26.62 47.82
N ALA A 35 19.24 -26.41 48.65
CA ALA A 35 17.90 -26.08 48.14
C ALA A 35 17.92 -24.78 47.37
N LEU A 36 18.64 -23.75 47.83
CA LEU A 36 18.83 -22.48 47.12
C LEU A 36 19.57 -22.69 45.79
N LEU A 37 20.59 -23.51 45.75
CA LEU A 37 21.32 -23.82 44.51
C LEU A 37 20.38 -24.45 43.46
N VAL A 38 19.60 -25.47 43.85
CA VAL A 38 18.63 -26.12 42.95
C VAL A 38 17.61 -25.13 42.44
N GLU A 39 17.10 -24.24 43.32
CA GLU A 39 16.16 -23.19 42.92
C GLU A 39 16.77 -22.20 41.92
N LEU A 40 18.02 -21.76 42.14
CA LEU A 40 18.75 -20.87 41.26
C LEU A 40 18.98 -21.50 39.88
N ILE A 41 19.42 -22.76 39.82
CA ILE A 41 19.61 -23.51 38.58
C ILE A 41 18.27 -23.64 37.84
N LYS A 42 17.19 -23.98 38.54
CA LYS A 42 15.86 -24.10 37.93
C LYS A 42 15.37 -22.76 37.38
N ARG A 43 15.53 -21.67 38.12
CA ARG A 43 15.17 -20.33 37.69
C ARG A 43 15.97 -19.92 36.44
N GLU A 44 17.26 -20.21 36.41
CA GLU A 44 18.08 -19.92 35.23
C GLU A 44 17.70 -20.82 34.05
N ALA A 45 17.43 -22.10 34.24
CA ALA A 45 16.91 -22.98 33.20
C ALA A 45 15.61 -22.46 32.58
N ASP A 46 14.68 -21.97 33.42
CA ASP A 46 13.41 -21.37 32.95
C ASP A 46 13.66 -20.08 32.20
N ARG A 47 14.63 -19.25 32.59
CA ARG A 47 15.01 -18.03 31.86
C ARG A 47 15.56 -18.31 30.47
N GLN A 48 16.29 -19.44 30.32
CA GLN A 48 16.90 -19.84 29.05
C GLN A 48 15.92 -20.51 28.07
N TRP A 49 14.68 -20.79 28.44
CA TRP A 49 13.69 -21.46 27.55
C TRP A 49 13.53 -20.81 26.19
N ASN A 50 13.48 -19.48 26.14
CA ASN A 50 13.25 -18.74 24.89
C ASN A 50 14.57 -18.22 24.27
N ASN A 51 15.68 -18.21 25.02
CA ASN A 51 16.97 -17.69 24.56
C ASN A 51 17.86 -18.81 24.02
N ASN A 52 17.97 -19.90 24.79
CA ASN A 52 18.79 -21.06 24.41
C ASN A 52 18.29 -22.32 25.14
N ALA A 53 17.35 -23.03 24.51
CA ALA A 53 16.76 -24.25 25.07
C ALA A 53 17.81 -25.36 25.33
N GLN A 54 18.95 -25.37 24.60
CA GLN A 54 20.06 -26.31 24.82
C GLN A 54 20.77 -26.06 26.18
N VAL A 55 20.95 -24.78 26.54
CA VAL A 55 21.47 -24.40 27.85
C VAL A 55 20.48 -24.77 28.96
N SER A 56 19.18 -24.56 28.75
CA SER A 56 18.13 -25.02 29.67
C SER A 56 18.18 -26.53 29.88
N PHE A 57 18.35 -27.31 28.83
CA PHE A 57 18.49 -28.77 28.89
C PHE A 57 19.73 -29.20 29.68
N MET A 58 20.84 -28.51 29.48
CA MET A 58 22.09 -28.74 30.24
C MET A 58 21.90 -28.43 31.73
N LEU A 59 21.30 -27.30 32.07
CA LEU A 59 21.00 -26.89 33.43
C LEU A 59 20.08 -27.90 34.15
N ALA A 60 19.05 -28.42 33.44
CA ALA A 60 18.20 -29.50 33.94
C ALA A 60 19.01 -30.75 34.26
N GLY A 61 20.06 -31.05 33.47
CA GLY A 61 20.99 -32.13 33.74
C GLY A 61 21.81 -31.97 35.03
N TYR A 62 22.10 -30.74 35.45
CA TYR A 62 22.74 -30.46 36.75
C TYR A 62 21.79 -30.70 37.91
N ILE A 63 20.49 -30.33 37.79
CA ILE A 63 19.48 -30.63 38.83
C ILE A 63 19.35 -32.16 39.02
N LEU A 64 19.32 -32.93 37.91
CA LEU A 64 19.33 -34.40 37.96
C LEU A 64 20.54 -34.92 38.70
N ALA A 65 21.74 -34.45 38.35
CA ALA A 65 22.99 -34.88 39.01
C ALA A 65 22.98 -34.57 40.52
N ILE A 66 22.44 -33.43 40.93
CA ILE A 66 22.26 -33.10 42.36
C ILE A 66 21.31 -34.09 43.03
N GLY A 67 20.18 -34.42 42.38
CA GLY A 67 19.24 -35.42 42.88
C GLY A 67 19.87 -36.79 43.10
N ASP A 68 20.67 -37.25 42.13
CA ASP A 68 21.43 -38.51 42.20
C ASP A 68 22.47 -38.50 43.35
N LEU A 69 23.29 -37.45 43.40
CA LEU A 69 24.39 -37.33 44.35
C LEU A 69 23.90 -37.22 45.82
N THR A 70 22.72 -36.63 46.00
CA THR A 70 22.13 -36.43 47.32
C THR A 70 21.09 -37.48 47.70
N ASN A 71 20.80 -38.41 46.79
CA ASN A 71 19.74 -39.41 46.91
C ASN A 71 18.35 -38.74 47.19
N ASN A 72 18.13 -37.55 46.63
CA ASN A 72 16.92 -36.77 46.82
C ASN A 72 16.00 -36.90 45.60
N LYS A 73 14.96 -37.76 45.71
CA LYS A 73 14.00 -38.00 44.64
C LYS A 73 13.23 -36.74 44.20
N ALA A 74 12.99 -35.78 45.14
CA ALA A 74 12.30 -34.55 44.77
C ALA A 74 13.15 -33.66 43.86
N TYR A 75 14.46 -33.58 44.09
CA TYR A 75 15.36 -32.86 43.17
C TYR A 75 15.52 -33.59 41.83
N HIS A 76 15.60 -34.95 41.88
CA HIS A 76 15.68 -35.75 40.66
C HIS A 76 14.43 -35.57 39.79
N ALA A 77 13.22 -35.64 40.36
CA ALA A 77 11.94 -35.36 39.70
C ALA A 77 11.88 -33.96 39.11
N LEU A 78 12.36 -32.94 39.85
CA LEU A 78 12.44 -31.56 39.36
C LEU A 78 13.37 -31.45 38.14
N GLY A 79 14.48 -32.15 38.12
CA GLY A 79 15.43 -32.21 37.02
C GLY A 79 14.82 -32.89 35.78
N LEU A 80 14.09 -34.00 35.98
CA LEU A 80 13.32 -34.65 34.89
C LEU A 80 12.28 -33.71 34.28
N MET A 81 11.47 -33.02 35.12
CA MET A 81 10.50 -32.02 34.67
C MET A 81 11.18 -30.93 33.82
N ALA A 82 12.28 -30.36 34.30
CA ALA A 82 13.01 -29.33 33.59
C ALA A 82 13.59 -29.81 32.26
N ARG A 83 14.00 -31.07 32.13
CA ARG A 83 14.41 -31.66 30.84
C ARG A 83 13.26 -31.82 29.90
N GLY A 84 12.09 -32.25 30.36
CA GLY A 84 10.87 -32.29 29.59
C GLY A 84 10.50 -30.91 29.04
N ASP A 85 10.54 -29.89 29.91
CA ASP A 85 10.30 -28.49 29.53
C ASP A 85 11.29 -28.01 28.44
N ALA A 86 12.58 -28.29 28.57
CA ALA A 86 13.61 -27.91 27.60
C ALA A 86 13.42 -28.60 26.24
N LEU A 87 13.15 -29.93 26.25
CA LEU A 87 12.89 -30.69 25.01
C LEU A 87 11.68 -30.16 24.26
N ARG A 88 10.60 -29.81 24.96
CA ARG A 88 9.43 -29.20 24.36
C ARG A 88 9.77 -27.86 23.69
N ARG A 89 10.68 -27.08 24.24
CA ARG A 89 11.16 -25.81 23.64
C ARG A 89 12.11 -26.02 22.45
N MET A 90 12.58 -27.25 22.24
CA MET A 90 13.33 -27.68 21.06
C MET A 90 12.44 -28.37 20.02
N ASP A 91 11.09 -28.26 20.12
CA ASP A 91 10.10 -28.94 19.28
C ASP A 91 10.26 -30.48 19.28
N ARG A 92 10.74 -31.04 20.41
CA ARG A 92 10.93 -32.47 20.62
C ARG A 92 9.90 -33.01 21.62
N ASP A 93 8.60 -32.74 21.31
CA ASP A 93 7.48 -33.04 22.22
C ASP A 93 7.37 -34.56 22.47
N GLN A 94 7.59 -35.41 21.47
CA GLN A 94 7.60 -36.87 21.61
C GLN A 94 8.65 -37.33 22.64
N ASP A 95 9.84 -36.72 22.61
CA ASP A 95 10.91 -37.04 23.51
C ASP A 95 10.68 -36.46 24.93
N SER A 96 9.87 -35.42 25.08
CA SER A 96 9.59 -34.76 26.36
C SER A 96 8.64 -35.57 27.25
N LEU A 97 7.67 -36.32 26.67
CA LEU A 97 6.65 -37.04 27.42
C LEU A 97 7.19 -38.04 28.42
N PRO A 98 8.18 -38.90 28.10
CA PRO A 98 8.75 -39.82 29.06
C PRO A 98 9.37 -39.13 30.30
N PHE A 99 9.96 -37.94 30.10
CA PHE A 99 10.51 -37.15 31.19
C PHE A 99 9.43 -36.59 32.11
N PHE A 100 8.30 -36.10 31.59
CA PHE A 100 7.17 -35.66 32.40
C PHE A 100 6.51 -36.83 33.14
N ASP A 101 6.39 -37.99 32.50
CA ASP A 101 5.80 -39.17 33.13
C ASP A 101 6.67 -39.70 34.28
N ALA A 102 7.97 -39.87 34.05
CA ALA A 102 8.92 -40.30 35.11
C ALA A 102 8.95 -39.26 36.26
N SER A 103 9.02 -37.97 35.94
CA SER A 103 8.96 -36.92 36.96
C SER A 103 7.70 -37.00 37.81
N GLY A 104 6.54 -37.22 37.16
CA GLY A 104 5.25 -37.32 37.83
C GLY A 104 5.16 -38.52 38.77
N GLU A 105 5.70 -39.68 38.40
CA GLU A 105 5.73 -40.87 39.25
C GLU A 105 6.65 -40.66 40.48
N GLU A 106 7.86 -40.07 40.29
CA GLU A 106 8.74 -39.77 41.41
C GLU A 106 8.16 -38.74 42.39
N PHE A 107 7.45 -37.70 41.95
CA PHE A 107 6.75 -36.77 42.83
C PHE A 107 5.64 -37.47 43.63
N LYS A 108 4.91 -38.43 43.03
CA LYS A 108 3.93 -39.25 43.77
C LYS A 108 4.59 -40.12 44.83
N GLU A 109 5.72 -40.74 44.51
CA GLU A 109 6.45 -41.59 45.46
C GLU A 109 6.93 -40.82 46.71
N VAL A 110 7.27 -39.53 46.56
CA VAL A 110 7.67 -38.67 47.69
C VAL A 110 6.47 -37.93 48.31
N GLY A 111 5.24 -38.15 47.83
CA GLY A 111 4.04 -37.53 48.39
C GLY A 111 3.85 -36.07 48.01
N ASP A 112 4.60 -35.56 47.01
CA ASP A 112 4.47 -34.16 46.52
C ASP A 112 3.41 -34.05 45.43
N GLU A 113 2.12 -33.94 45.86
CA GLU A 113 1.01 -33.72 44.92
C GLU A 113 1.17 -32.46 44.09
N VAL A 114 1.72 -31.37 44.65
CA VAL A 114 1.91 -30.11 43.94
C VAL A 114 2.99 -30.24 42.89
N GLY A 115 4.08 -30.94 43.19
CA GLY A 115 5.13 -31.29 42.24
C GLY A 115 4.57 -32.10 41.06
N TRP A 116 3.78 -33.13 41.36
CA TRP A 116 3.10 -33.91 40.35
C TRP A 116 2.22 -33.01 39.43
N ALA A 117 1.37 -32.14 40.00
CA ALA A 117 0.51 -31.26 39.22
C ALA A 117 1.32 -30.26 38.33
N ARG A 118 2.52 -29.83 38.79
CA ARG A 118 3.43 -28.97 37.99
C ARG A 118 3.90 -29.66 36.71
N THR A 119 4.19 -30.97 36.77
CA THR A 119 4.62 -31.73 35.58
C THR A 119 3.55 -31.75 34.52
N ARG A 120 2.26 -31.69 34.92
CA ARG A 120 1.11 -31.70 33.96
C ARG A 120 1.07 -30.41 33.11
N ILE A 121 1.57 -29.28 33.60
CA ILE A 121 1.57 -28.02 32.83
C ILE A 121 2.32 -28.22 31.50
N GLY A 122 3.55 -28.73 31.54
CA GLY A 122 4.36 -29.03 30.34
C GLY A 122 3.78 -30.18 29.51
N ARG A 123 3.31 -31.25 30.20
CA ARG A 123 2.77 -32.45 29.56
C ARG A 123 1.49 -32.16 28.77
N ILE A 124 0.58 -31.30 29.26
CA ILE A 124 -0.60 -30.85 28.52
C ILE A 124 -0.22 -30.23 27.18
N SER A 125 0.77 -29.34 27.20
CA SER A 125 1.25 -28.70 25.96
C SER A 125 1.90 -29.70 24.99
N ALA A 126 2.72 -30.64 25.48
CA ALA A 126 3.32 -31.70 24.66
C ALA A 126 2.24 -32.63 24.06
N CYS A 127 1.23 -33.02 24.85
CA CYS A 127 0.12 -33.84 24.39
C CYS A 127 -0.70 -33.11 23.30
N LEU A 128 -0.87 -31.81 23.41
CA LEU A 128 -1.55 -31.01 22.41
C LEU A 128 -0.79 -31.08 21.06
N GLN A 129 0.52 -30.82 21.07
CA GLN A 129 1.33 -30.86 19.84
C GLN A 129 1.35 -32.25 19.19
N LEU A 130 1.18 -33.29 19.99
CA LEU A 130 1.11 -34.68 19.51
C LEU A 130 -0.32 -35.16 19.23
N ASN A 131 -1.31 -34.25 19.17
CA ASN A 131 -2.73 -34.56 18.97
C ASN A 131 -3.35 -35.55 20.00
N ARG A 132 -2.75 -35.62 21.20
CA ARG A 132 -3.22 -36.45 22.31
C ARG A 132 -4.15 -35.67 23.23
N THR A 133 -5.16 -35.01 22.65
CA THR A 133 -6.01 -33.99 23.30
C THR A 133 -6.82 -34.53 24.47
N SER A 134 -7.33 -35.76 24.38
CA SER A 134 -8.07 -36.41 25.49
C SER A 134 -7.21 -36.63 26.73
N GLU A 135 -5.90 -36.91 26.58
CA GLU A 135 -4.96 -37.00 27.70
C GLU A 135 -4.68 -35.64 28.31
N ALA A 136 -4.45 -34.63 27.45
CA ALA A 136 -4.23 -33.26 27.89
C ALA A 136 -5.39 -32.74 28.76
N LEU A 137 -6.65 -32.99 28.39
CA LEU A 137 -7.83 -32.54 29.15
C LEU A 137 -8.01 -33.31 30.46
N ARG A 138 -7.68 -34.61 30.49
CA ARG A 138 -7.71 -35.40 31.75
C ARG A 138 -6.63 -34.88 32.73
N ASP A 139 -5.42 -34.65 32.23
CA ASP A 139 -4.32 -34.09 33.04
C ASP A 139 -4.68 -32.69 33.57
N ALA A 140 -5.30 -31.87 32.76
CA ALA A 140 -5.74 -30.53 33.15
C ALA A 140 -6.74 -30.59 34.29
N THR A 141 -7.74 -31.45 34.20
CA THR A 141 -8.76 -31.60 35.26
C THR A 141 -8.13 -32.03 36.57
N ALA A 142 -7.31 -33.09 36.56
CA ALA A 142 -6.67 -33.62 37.75
C ALA A 142 -5.65 -32.64 38.38
N ALA A 143 -4.84 -31.99 37.60
CA ALA A 143 -3.85 -31.01 38.07
C ALA A 143 -4.52 -29.77 38.69
N ARG A 144 -5.65 -29.29 38.06
CA ARG A 144 -6.41 -28.18 38.61
C ARG A 144 -6.97 -28.46 39.98
N GLU A 145 -7.56 -29.63 40.19
CA GLU A 145 -8.08 -30.05 41.49
C GLU A 145 -7.03 -30.03 42.58
N VAL A 146 -5.83 -30.53 42.28
CA VAL A 146 -4.67 -30.49 43.19
C VAL A 146 -4.31 -29.03 43.51
N PHE A 147 -4.13 -28.17 42.50
CA PHE A 147 -3.75 -26.79 42.76
C PHE A 147 -4.79 -26.01 43.54
N MET A 148 -6.09 -26.23 43.30
CA MET A 148 -7.17 -25.58 44.05
C MET A 148 -7.15 -26.05 45.53
N ARG A 149 -7.03 -27.37 45.78
CA ARG A 149 -6.95 -27.95 47.12
C ARG A 149 -5.80 -27.37 47.95
N HIS A 150 -4.67 -27.09 47.30
CA HIS A 150 -3.47 -26.52 47.93
C HIS A 150 -3.36 -24.99 47.87
N GLY A 151 -4.45 -24.30 47.48
CA GLY A 151 -4.51 -22.83 47.39
C GLY A 151 -3.55 -22.20 46.36
N LYS A 152 -3.09 -22.96 45.34
CA LYS A 152 -2.16 -22.51 44.29
C LYS A 152 -2.90 -21.87 43.12
N LEU A 153 -3.62 -20.77 43.39
CA LEU A 153 -4.56 -20.13 42.45
C LEU A 153 -3.91 -19.76 41.10
N LEU A 154 -2.69 -19.17 41.11
CA LEU A 154 -1.98 -18.84 39.86
C LEU A 154 -1.76 -20.07 38.96
N ARG A 155 -1.43 -21.23 39.58
CA ARG A 155 -1.21 -22.46 38.81
C ARG A 155 -2.52 -23.07 38.32
N ALA A 156 -3.58 -22.99 39.11
CA ALA A 156 -4.93 -23.42 38.70
C ALA A 156 -5.44 -22.62 37.49
N GLY A 157 -5.31 -21.29 37.51
CA GLY A 157 -5.65 -20.45 36.38
C GLY A 157 -4.79 -20.74 35.13
N GLN A 158 -3.48 -21.02 35.31
CA GLN A 158 -2.60 -21.43 34.20
C GLN A 158 -3.07 -22.76 33.55
N ILE A 159 -3.53 -23.72 34.35
CA ILE A 159 -4.11 -24.97 33.84
C ILE A 159 -5.40 -24.69 33.06
N ASP A 160 -6.28 -23.79 33.55
CA ASP A 160 -7.48 -23.41 32.85
C ASP A 160 -7.17 -22.76 31.48
N VAL A 161 -6.15 -21.91 31.40
CA VAL A 161 -5.66 -21.35 30.12
C VAL A 161 -5.17 -22.45 29.18
N ASN A 162 -4.35 -23.39 29.66
CA ASN A 162 -3.87 -24.49 28.84
C ASN A 162 -5.01 -25.39 28.34
N ALA A 163 -5.98 -25.71 29.19
CA ALA A 163 -7.17 -26.49 28.81
C ALA A 163 -8.04 -25.72 27.78
N ALA A 164 -8.13 -24.39 27.92
CA ALA A 164 -8.84 -23.55 26.97
C ALA A 164 -8.16 -23.59 25.58
N ILE A 165 -6.83 -23.54 25.53
CA ILE A 165 -6.07 -23.67 24.27
C ILE A 165 -6.32 -25.03 23.62
N VAL A 166 -6.36 -26.13 24.38
CA VAL A 166 -6.69 -27.47 23.86
C VAL A 166 -8.09 -27.48 23.24
N ASN A 167 -9.09 -26.88 23.91
CA ASN A 167 -10.46 -26.81 23.37
C ASN A 167 -10.54 -25.90 22.12
N TYR A 168 -9.74 -24.83 22.06
CA TYR A 168 -9.65 -23.96 20.89
C TYR A 168 -9.15 -24.76 19.66
N GLU A 169 -8.07 -25.52 19.81
CA GLU A 169 -7.52 -26.36 18.72
C GLU A 169 -8.49 -27.49 18.30
N LEU A 170 -9.38 -27.91 19.17
CA LEU A 170 -10.48 -28.85 18.87
C LEU A 170 -11.70 -28.16 18.20
N GLY A 171 -11.67 -26.85 17.94
CA GLY A 171 -12.81 -26.09 17.43
C GLY A 171 -13.94 -25.90 18.46
N GLN A 172 -13.75 -26.31 19.72
CA GLN A 172 -14.73 -26.19 20.80
C GLN A 172 -14.69 -24.78 21.43
N TYR A 173 -14.93 -23.75 20.60
CA TYR A 173 -14.73 -22.34 20.97
C TYR A 173 -15.51 -21.92 22.21
N ASP A 174 -16.77 -22.32 22.35
CA ASP A 174 -17.59 -21.96 23.53
C ASP A 174 -17.02 -22.55 24.82
N GLN A 175 -16.47 -23.76 24.76
CA GLN A 175 -15.82 -24.37 25.92
C GLN A 175 -14.51 -23.67 26.25
N ALA A 176 -13.73 -23.31 25.24
CA ALA A 176 -12.52 -22.54 25.41
C ALA A 176 -12.77 -21.18 26.08
N LEU A 177 -13.81 -20.45 25.63
CA LEU A 177 -14.20 -19.17 26.22
C LEU A 177 -14.59 -19.30 27.68
N ARG A 178 -15.40 -20.31 28.07
CA ARG A 178 -15.74 -20.57 29.47
C ARG A 178 -14.49 -20.86 30.33
N LEU A 179 -13.52 -21.56 29.80
CA LEU A 179 -12.26 -21.86 30.51
C LEU A 179 -11.39 -20.64 30.69
N PHE A 180 -11.31 -19.74 29.66
CA PHE A 180 -10.61 -18.46 29.81
C PHE A 180 -11.28 -17.57 30.86
N ASP A 181 -12.61 -17.49 30.88
CA ASP A 181 -13.33 -16.74 31.91
C ASP A 181 -13.06 -17.28 33.32
N ARG A 182 -13.11 -18.60 33.49
CA ARG A 182 -12.74 -19.25 34.74
C ARG A 182 -11.29 -18.99 35.16
N ALA A 183 -10.36 -18.96 34.19
CA ALA A 183 -8.96 -18.61 34.48
C ALA A 183 -8.83 -17.18 35.00
N ILE A 184 -9.50 -16.22 34.36
CA ILE A 184 -9.53 -14.80 34.74
C ILE A 184 -10.11 -14.65 36.15
N GLU A 185 -11.24 -15.30 36.44
CA GLU A 185 -11.83 -15.31 37.77
C GLU A 185 -10.89 -15.89 38.81
N THR A 186 -10.24 -17.03 38.48
CA THR A 186 -9.28 -17.71 39.38
C THR A 186 -8.06 -16.83 39.68
N TYR A 187 -7.54 -16.11 38.68
CA TYR A 187 -6.46 -15.14 38.88
C TYR A 187 -6.91 -13.98 39.77
N SER A 188 -8.12 -13.45 39.55
CA SER A 188 -8.64 -12.33 40.32
C SER A 188 -8.82 -12.66 41.80
N LEU A 189 -9.05 -13.92 42.16
CA LEU A 189 -9.09 -14.37 43.56
C LEU A 189 -7.71 -14.30 44.28
N GLN A 190 -6.62 -14.26 43.55
CA GLN A 190 -5.26 -14.13 44.12
C GLN A 190 -4.98 -12.71 44.64
N GLY A 191 -5.66 -11.67 44.10
CA GLY A 191 -5.44 -10.27 44.47
C GLY A 191 -4.37 -9.59 43.59
N GLU A 192 -3.36 -8.99 44.21
CA GLU A 192 -2.31 -8.22 43.50
C GLU A 192 -1.29 -9.11 42.77
N GLY A 193 -0.68 -8.57 41.72
CA GLY A 193 0.42 -9.19 40.96
C GLY A 193 -0.01 -10.20 39.92
N VAL A 194 -1.28 -10.20 39.51
CA VAL A 194 -1.87 -11.12 38.52
C VAL A 194 -2.20 -10.45 37.18
N GLU A 195 -2.03 -9.16 37.06
CA GLU A 195 -2.50 -8.33 35.93
C GLU A 195 -1.92 -8.84 34.60
N LEU A 196 -0.63 -9.23 34.58
CA LEU A 196 -0.01 -9.78 33.37
C LEU A 196 -0.57 -11.17 33.00
N ASN A 197 -1.00 -11.97 33.99
CA ASN A 197 -1.61 -13.26 33.72
C ASN A 197 -3.04 -13.10 33.19
N ILE A 198 -3.78 -12.15 33.73
CA ILE A 198 -5.11 -11.77 33.23
C ILE A 198 -4.99 -11.24 31.79
N ALA A 199 -4.02 -10.34 31.52
CA ALA A 199 -3.81 -9.81 30.17
C ALA A 199 -3.52 -10.92 29.14
N ARG A 200 -2.68 -11.91 29.50
CA ARG A 200 -2.42 -13.07 28.62
C ARG A 200 -3.69 -13.91 28.40
N ALA A 201 -4.49 -14.12 29.42
CA ALA A 201 -5.75 -14.87 29.29
C ALA A 201 -6.75 -14.11 28.42
N LEU A 202 -6.84 -12.77 28.54
CA LEU A 202 -7.66 -11.93 27.70
C LEU A 202 -7.22 -11.97 26.22
N GLY A 203 -5.91 -11.91 25.94
CA GLY A 203 -5.37 -12.04 24.59
C GLY A 203 -5.72 -13.39 23.96
N ASN A 204 -5.55 -14.49 24.69
CA ASN A 204 -5.94 -15.82 24.21
C ASN A 204 -7.46 -15.97 24.03
N LYS A 205 -8.27 -15.38 24.92
CA LYS A 205 -9.73 -15.31 24.75
C LYS A 205 -10.10 -14.56 23.47
N ALA A 206 -9.42 -13.45 23.18
CA ALA A 206 -9.63 -12.66 21.97
C ALA A 206 -9.34 -13.46 20.70
N ILE A 207 -8.24 -14.24 20.67
CA ILE A 207 -7.92 -15.16 19.57
C ILE A 207 -9.09 -16.14 19.32
N THR A 208 -9.74 -16.62 20.38
CA THR A 208 -10.85 -17.58 20.29
C THR A 208 -12.14 -16.96 19.74
N LEU A 209 -12.33 -15.65 19.86
CA LEU A 209 -13.51 -14.94 19.35
C LEU A 209 -13.42 -14.65 17.83
N ALA A 210 -12.22 -14.51 17.29
CA ALA A 210 -12.02 -14.15 15.89
C ALA A 210 -12.61 -15.18 14.89
N PRO A 211 -12.40 -16.50 15.05
CA PRO A 211 -13.04 -17.51 14.20
C PRO A 211 -14.57 -17.51 14.26
N GLN A 212 -15.17 -17.02 15.35
CA GLN A 212 -16.62 -16.87 15.51
C GLN A 212 -17.17 -15.57 14.87
N GLY A 213 -16.35 -14.78 14.18
CA GLY A 213 -16.74 -13.50 13.59
C GLY A 213 -16.97 -12.37 14.60
N LYS A 214 -16.67 -12.57 15.90
CA LYS A 214 -16.82 -11.57 16.98
C LYS A 214 -15.64 -10.60 17.01
N PHE A 215 -15.31 -10.02 15.86
CA PHE A 215 -14.10 -9.21 15.66
C PHE A 215 -14.00 -7.99 16.59
N ARG A 216 -15.13 -7.29 16.83
CA ARG A 216 -15.13 -6.10 17.71
C ARG A 216 -14.76 -6.45 19.15
N GLU A 217 -15.31 -7.55 19.66
CA GLU A 217 -14.99 -8.04 21.01
C GLU A 217 -13.54 -8.49 21.09
N ALA A 218 -13.05 -9.22 20.08
CA ALA A 218 -11.67 -9.67 20.00
C ALA A 218 -10.69 -8.48 20.01
N VAL A 219 -10.91 -7.47 19.18
CA VAL A 219 -10.07 -6.25 19.17
C VAL A 219 -10.10 -5.54 20.52
N ALA A 220 -11.27 -5.40 21.16
CA ALA A 220 -11.38 -4.75 22.46
C ALA A 220 -10.58 -5.48 23.56
N LEU A 221 -10.61 -6.81 23.57
CA LEU A 221 -9.85 -7.61 24.53
C LEU A 221 -8.33 -7.55 24.27
N HIS A 222 -7.90 -7.60 23.00
CA HIS A 222 -6.49 -7.40 22.63
C HIS A 222 -5.99 -6.00 23.01
N GLU A 223 -6.80 -4.95 22.80
CA GLU A 223 -6.46 -3.59 23.23
C GLU A 223 -6.34 -3.47 24.76
N GLN A 224 -7.22 -4.13 25.50
CA GLN A 224 -7.16 -4.18 26.97
C GLN A 224 -5.87 -4.90 27.41
N ALA A 225 -5.54 -6.05 26.83
CA ALA A 225 -4.31 -6.79 27.11
C ALA A 225 -3.07 -5.95 26.76
N ARG A 226 -3.05 -5.33 25.57
CA ARG A 226 -1.98 -4.43 25.12
C ARG A 226 -1.77 -3.26 26.09
N GLY A 227 -2.86 -2.61 26.51
CA GLY A 227 -2.80 -1.50 27.48
C GLY A 227 -2.21 -1.93 28.81
N THR A 228 -2.56 -3.13 29.31
CA THR A 228 -1.99 -3.71 30.52
C THR A 228 -0.48 -3.98 30.36
N PHE A 229 -0.07 -4.63 29.25
CA PHE A 229 1.37 -4.88 28.99
C PHE A 229 2.16 -3.58 28.85
N ALA A 230 1.60 -2.56 28.19
CA ALA A 230 2.26 -1.27 28.01
C ALA A 230 2.45 -0.51 29.34
N ALA A 231 1.56 -0.70 30.32
CA ALA A 231 1.68 -0.10 31.65
C ALA A 231 2.84 -0.70 32.49
N TYR A 232 3.28 -1.91 32.14
CA TYR A 232 4.41 -2.60 32.81
C TYR A 232 5.68 -2.49 31.95
N GLY A 233 6.73 -1.90 32.47
CA GLY A 233 8.03 -1.80 31.77
C GLY A 233 8.60 -3.18 31.41
N GLY A 234 9.29 -3.27 30.25
CA GLY A 234 9.94 -4.51 29.78
C GLY A 234 8.97 -5.53 29.18
N GLN A 235 7.80 -5.11 28.73
CA GLN A 235 6.80 -5.98 28.08
C GLN A 235 6.60 -5.63 26.59
N GLU A 236 7.58 -4.99 25.95
CA GLU A 236 7.48 -4.52 24.55
C GLU A 236 7.14 -5.65 23.58
N VAL A 237 7.71 -6.85 23.79
CA VAL A 237 7.45 -8.05 22.98
C VAL A 237 6.00 -8.54 23.16
N ALA A 238 5.43 -8.44 24.37
CA ALA A 238 4.02 -8.80 24.59
C ALA A 238 3.07 -7.81 23.94
N VAL A 239 3.38 -6.51 24.01
CA VAL A 239 2.64 -5.45 23.29
C VAL A 239 2.66 -5.73 21.79
N ALA A 240 3.84 -6.01 21.21
CA ALA A 240 3.98 -6.30 19.79
C ALA A 240 3.18 -7.55 19.36
N ARG A 241 3.05 -8.55 20.22
CA ARG A 241 2.22 -9.73 19.94
C ARG A 241 0.74 -9.41 19.91
N GLU A 242 0.24 -8.57 20.82
CA GLU A 242 -1.14 -8.12 20.79
C GLU A 242 -1.42 -7.25 19.56
N GLU A 243 -0.49 -6.37 19.16
CA GLU A 243 -0.59 -5.60 17.93
C GLU A 243 -0.61 -6.49 16.68
N LEU A 244 0.19 -7.56 16.63
CA LEU A 244 0.15 -8.58 15.57
C LEU A 244 -1.23 -9.22 15.45
N ASN A 245 -1.83 -9.63 16.58
CA ASN A 245 -3.14 -10.27 16.59
C ASN A 245 -4.25 -9.31 16.13
N ILE A 246 -4.22 -8.05 16.58
CA ILE A 246 -5.14 -7.01 16.09
C ILE A 246 -4.98 -6.80 14.58
N ALA A 247 -3.73 -6.75 14.09
CA ALA A 247 -3.44 -6.57 12.69
C ALA A 247 -3.98 -7.71 11.81
N GLN A 248 -3.91 -8.95 12.28
CA GLN A 248 -4.51 -10.11 11.59
C GLN A 248 -6.03 -9.98 11.45
N ILE A 249 -6.71 -9.50 12.51
CA ILE A 249 -8.16 -9.24 12.45
C ILE A 249 -8.45 -8.13 11.42
N PHE A 250 -7.70 -7.03 11.43
CA PHE A 250 -7.87 -5.95 10.46
C PHE A 250 -7.64 -6.41 9.03
N ALA A 251 -6.59 -7.22 8.79
CA ALA A 251 -6.30 -7.78 7.47
C ALA A 251 -7.46 -8.66 6.96
N SER A 252 -8.04 -9.50 7.84
CA SER A 252 -9.18 -10.36 7.49
C SER A 252 -10.46 -9.57 7.13
N GLN A 253 -10.61 -8.36 7.69
CA GLN A 253 -11.71 -7.45 7.42
C GLN A 253 -11.47 -6.51 6.23
N GLY A 254 -10.32 -6.59 5.56
CA GLY A 254 -9.94 -5.69 4.45
C GLY A 254 -9.40 -4.32 4.90
N HIS A 255 -9.11 -4.13 6.18
CA HIS A 255 -8.51 -2.90 6.72
C HIS A 255 -6.97 -2.96 6.58
N TYR A 256 -6.49 -3.13 5.34
CA TYR A 256 -5.08 -3.46 5.06
C TYR A 256 -4.09 -2.40 5.56
N SER A 257 -4.41 -1.10 5.44
CA SER A 257 -3.53 -0.01 5.92
C SER A 257 -3.29 -0.08 7.42
N GLN A 258 -4.36 -0.28 8.21
CA GLN A 258 -4.25 -0.42 9.67
C GLN A 258 -3.47 -1.69 10.04
N ALA A 259 -3.71 -2.78 9.31
CA ALA A 259 -2.97 -4.02 9.50
C ALA A 259 -1.48 -3.84 9.22
N LEU A 260 -1.10 -3.23 8.09
CA LEU A 260 0.30 -2.97 7.71
C LEU A 260 1.02 -2.10 8.74
N LEU A 261 0.37 -1.08 9.29
CA LEU A 261 0.94 -0.25 10.35
C LEU A 261 1.32 -1.09 11.58
N LEU A 262 0.38 -1.89 12.09
CA LEU A 262 0.61 -2.70 13.27
C LEU A 262 1.62 -3.84 13.02
N PHE A 263 1.56 -4.48 11.85
CA PHE A 263 2.55 -5.48 11.43
C PHE A 263 3.97 -4.88 11.39
N SER A 264 4.13 -3.70 10.76
CA SER A 264 5.44 -3.05 10.66
C SER A 264 6.01 -2.70 12.04
N ARG A 265 5.17 -2.21 12.97
CA ARG A 265 5.57 -1.94 14.36
C ARG A 265 5.99 -3.21 15.09
N SER A 266 5.17 -4.26 15.01
CA SER A 266 5.45 -5.55 15.65
C SER A 266 6.75 -6.16 15.11
N ARG A 267 6.96 -6.13 13.77
CA ARG A 267 8.20 -6.60 13.12
C ARG A 267 9.42 -5.84 13.63
N THR A 268 9.33 -4.53 13.74
CA THR A 268 10.43 -3.69 14.23
C THR A 268 10.81 -4.05 15.66
N ILE A 269 9.84 -4.23 16.57
CA ILE A 269 10.09 -4.63 17.96
C ILE A 269 10.71 -6.02 18.02
N PHE A 270 10.22 -6.99 17.26
CA PHE A 270 10.80 -8.34 17.24
C PHE A 270 12.25 -8.31 16.74
N LEU A 271 12.60 -7.51 15.74
CA LEU A 271 13.98 -7.35 15.27
C LEU A 271 14.87 -6.70 16.33
N GLN A 272 14.42 -5.68 17.04
CA GLN A 272 15.16 -5.03 18.13
C GLN A 272 15.47 -5.98 19.28
N HIS A 273 14.59 -6.96 19.54
CA HIS A 273 14.78 -7.99 20.56
C HIS A 273 15.42 -9.28 20.02
N ASN A 274 16.01 -9.27 18.82
CA ASN A 274 16.64 -10.42 18.15
C ASN A 274 15.69 -11.62 17.94
N LEU A 275 14.39 -11.40 17.86
CA LEU A 275 13.36 -12.40 17.59
C LEU A 275 13.12 -12.54 16.08
N GLN A 276 14.16 -13.03 15.36
CA GLN A 276 14.18 -13.10 13.89
C GLN A 276 13.05 -13.97 13.32
N PHE A 277 12.73 -15.07 14.01
CA PHE A 277 11.65 -15.96 13.60
C PHE A 277 10.29 -15.24 13.60
N GLN A 278 9.93 -14.59 14.70
CA GLN A 278 8.67 -13.84 14.81
C GLN A 278 8.61 -12.67 13.80
N ALA A 279 9.76 -12.02 13.57
CA ALA A 279 9.83 -10.96 12.55
C ALA A 279 9.58 -11.49 11.14
N ALA A 280 10.04 -12.72 10.82
CA ALA A 280 9.79 -13.37 9.54
C ALA A 280 8.31 -13.81 9.40
N GLU A 281 7.68 -14.30 10.48
CA GLU A 281 6.23 -14.61 10.49
C GLU A 281 5.39 -13.35 10.23
N VAL A 282 5.74 -12.22 10.84
CA VAL A 282 5.05 -10.95 10.56
C VAL A 282 5.26 -10.52 9.12
N ALA A 283 6.46 -10.72 8.55
CA ALA A 283 6.73 -10.41 7.14
C ALA A 283 5.82 -11.22 6.19
N GLN A 284 5.51 -12.48 6.50
CA GLN A 284 4.52 -13.26 5.75
C GLN A 284 3.13 -12.63 5.77
N GLN A 285 2.68 -12.09 6.91
CA GLN A 285 1.40 -11.39 7.01
C GLN A 285 1.40 -10.06 6.23
N ILE A 286 2.52 -9.37 6.19
CA ILE A 286 2.71 -8.18 5.34
C ILE A 286 2.58 -8.58 3.86
N CYS A 287 3.20 -9.69 3.41
CA CYS A 287 3.07 -10.17 2.03
C CYS A 287 1.60 -10.41 1.65
N LEU A 288 0.80 -11.01 2.54
CA LEU A 288 -0.64 -11.18 2.30
C LEU A 288 -1.34 -9.84 2.02
N CYS A 289 -1.09 -8.82 2.84
CA CYS A 289 -1.69 -7.50 2.64
C CYS A 289 -1.23 -6.87 1.31
N LEU A 290 0.06 -6.96 0.98
CA LEU A 290 0.61 -6.42 -0.26
C LEU A 290 -0.01 -7.07 -1.51
N VAL A 291 -0.20 -8.40 -1.49
CA VAL A 291 -0.90 -9.12 -2.58
C VAL A 291 -2.34 -8.62 -2.73
N ARG A 292 -3.07 -8.44 -1.62
CA ARG A 292 -4.46 -7.92 -1.65
C ARG A 292 -4.55 -6.48 -2.14
N LEU A 293 -3.50 -5.70 -1.95
CA LEU A 293 -3.34 -4.33 -2.44
C LEU A 293 -2.80 -4.25 -3.87
N ASN A 294 -2.59 -5.39 -4.56
CA ASN A 294 -1.99 -5.50 -5.89
C ASN A 294 -0.54 -4.95 -5.97
N ARG A 295 0.20 -4.96 -4.86
CA ARG A 295 1.63 -4.59 -4.77
C ARG A 295 2.50 -5.84 -4.97
N ALA A 296 2.34 -6.47 -6.14
CA ALA A 296 2.89 -7.81 -6.44
C ALA A 296 4.41 -7.85 -6.29
N ARG A 297 5.12 -6.87 -6.85
CA ARG A 297 6.59 -6.81 -6.81
C ARG A 297 7.15 -6.76 -5.39
N GLU A 298 6.58 -5.93 -4.53
CA GLU A 298 7.01 -5.80 -3.14
C GLU A 298 6.71 -7.06 -2.34
N ALA A 299 5.54 -7.65 -2.58
CA ALA A 299 5.17 -8.94 -1.99
C ALA A 299 6.15 -10.04 -2.40
N PHE A 300 6.55 -10.09 -3.68
CA PHE A 300 7.50 -11.07 -4.21
C PHE A 300 8.89 -10.93 -3.58
N GLU A 301 9.41 -9.70 -3.49
CA GLU A 301 10.72 -9.41 -2.88
C GLU A 301 10.72 -9.79 -1.39
N LEU A 302 9.71 -9.35 -0.61
CA LEU A 302 9.62 -9.63 0.83
C LEU A 302 9.40 -11.12 1.11
N ALA A 303 8.57 -11.82 0.32
CA ALA A 303 8.38 -13.26 0.41
C ALA A 303 9.68 -14.01 0.12
N GLY A 304 10.48 -13.55 -0.85
CA GLY A 304 11.80 -14.11 -1.16
C GLY A 304 12.80 -14.00 0.01
N GLU A 305 12.76 -12.89 0.76
CA GLU A 305 13.54 -12.76 2.01
C GLU A 305 13.12 -13.81 3.03
N THR A 306 11.81 -14.02 3.23
CA THR A 306 11.30 -15.02 4.19
C THR A 306 11.57 -16.45 3.73
N VAL A 307 11.49 -16.75 2.43
CA VAL A 307 11.91 -18.04 1.85
C VAL A 307 13.38 -18.33 2.19
N THR A 308 14.25 -17.35 1.96
CA THR A 308 15.69 -17.48 2.25
C THR A 308 15.94 -17.75 3.72
N PHE A 309 15.25 -17.02 4.60
CA PHE A 309 15.35 -17.20 6.06
C PHE A 309 14.89 -18.58 6.51
N PHE A 310 13.67 -19.01 6.14
CA PHE A 310 13.12 -20.30 6.58
C PHE A 310 13.81 -21.49 5.93
N ARG A 311 14.36 -21.34 4.71
CA ARG A 311 15.17 -22.40 4.07
C ARG A 311 16.49 -22.67 4.83
N SER A 312 17.06 -21.63 5.44
CA SER A 312 18.25 -21.77 6.28
C SER A 312 17.97 -22.23 7.71
N SER A 313 16.72 -22.18 8.16
CA SER A 313 16.30 -22.52 9.54
C SER A 313 15.87 -23.98 9.63
N SER A 314 16.44 -24.74 10.55
CA SER A 314 16.02 -26.13 10.80
C SER A 314 14.70 -26.16 11.60
N GLY A 315 13.72 -26.93 11.19
CA GLY A 315 12.52 -27.23 11.99
C GLY A 315 11.24 -26.48 11.62
N HIS A 316 11.30 -25.44 10.76
CA HIS A 316 10.14 -24.59 10.44
C HIS A 316 9.68 -24.76 8.98
N ARG A 317 9.52 -26.00 8.51
CA ARG A 317 9.20 -26.32 7.11
C ARG A 317 7.85 -25.75 6.68
N HIS A 318 6.83 -25.71 7.54
CA HIS A 318 5.53 -25.14 7.21
C HIS A 318 5.59 -23.63 6.92
N ASN A 319 6.45 -22.87 7.64
CA ASN A 319 6.64 -21.45 7.37
C ASN A 319 7.36 -21.20 6.03
N LEU A 320 8.28 -22.10 5.63
CA LEU A 320 8.85 -22.07 4.29
C LEU A 320 7.76 -22.24 3.21
N ALA A 321 6.85 -23.18 3.41
CA ALA A 321 5.73 -23.40 2.48
C ALA A 321 4.81 -22.16 2.39
N TYR A 322 4.50 -21.50 3.49
CA TYR A 322 3.74 -20.24 3.46
C TYR A 322 4.48 -19.13 2.69
N SER A 323 5.79 -18.99 2.90
CA SER A 323 6.58 -17.99 2.17
C SER A 323 6.56 -18.24 0.67
N LEU A 324 6.74 -19.49 0.25
CA LEU A 324 6.66 -19.92 -1.15
C LEU A 324 5.26 -19.64 -1.73
N MET A 325 4.21 -19.90 -0.96
CA MET A 325 2.83 -19.65 -1.33
C MET A 325 2.57 -18.15 -1.62
N TYR A 326 3.02 -17.24 -0.75
CA TYR A 326 2.86 -15.80 -0.97
C TYR A 326 3.72 -15.30 -2.12
N GLN A 327 4.93 -15.85 -2.29
CA GLN A 327 5.79 -15.52 -3.43
C GLN A 327 5.15 -15.95 -4.76
N ALA A 328 4.53 -17.15 -4.78
CA ALA A 328 3.80 -17.64 -5.94
C ALA A 328 2.55 -16.81 -6.26
N GLU A 329 1.79 -16.37 -5.25
CA GLU A 329 0.63 -15.51 -5.47
C GLU A 329 1.04 -14.17 -6.09
N ALA A 330 2.16 -13.59 -5.61
CA ALA A 330 2.74 -12.38 -6.19
C ALA A 330 3.21 -12.59 -7.64
N ALA A 331 3.90 -13.71 -7.93
CA ALA A 331 4.31 -14.06 -9.28
C ALA A 331 3.11 -14.27 -10.23
N THR A 332 2.01 -14.83 -9.74
CA THR A 332 0.76 -15.01 -10.50
C THR A 332 0.16 -13.64 -10.90
N LEU A 333 0.18 -12.65 -10.01
CA LEU A 333 -0.29 -11.29 -10.33
C LEU A 333 0.57 -10.61 -11.40
N GLU A 334 1.88 -10.91 -11.46
CA GLU A 334 2.79 -10.42 -12.50
C GLU A 334 2.69 -11.22 -13.82
N GLY A 335 1.86 -12.28 -13.88
CA GLY A 335 1.73 -13.16 -15.05
C GLY A 335 2.83 -14.21 -15.19
N ASN A 336 3.69 -14.38 -14.19
CA ASN A 336 4.78 -15.36 -14.18
C ASN A 336 4.30 -16.74 -13.71
N TYR A 337 3.35 -17.32 -14.45
CA TYR A 337 2.65 -18.56 -14.07
C TYR A 337 3.57 -19.77 -13.90
N GLY A 338 4.65 -19.86 -14.71
CA GLY A 338 5.59 -20.98 -14.63
C GLY A 338 6.38 -21.01 -13.33
N ASP A 339 6.88 -19.87 -12.90
CA ASP A 339 7.62 -19.73 -11.63
C ASP A 339 6.67 -19.96 -10.43
N ALA A 340 5.45 -19.44 -10.51
CA ALA A 340 4.43 -19.62 -9.49
C ALA A 340 4.08 -21.12 -9.28
N ASP A 341 3.93 -21.89 -10.35
CA ASP A 341 3.63 -23.33 -10.27
C ASP A 341 4.77 -24.12 -9.59
N VAL A 342 6.02 -23.83 -9.93
CA VAL A 342 7.18 -24.46 -9.28
C VAL A 342 7.20 -24.18 -7.76
N MET A 343 6.93 -22.94 -7.35
CA MET A 343 6.89 -22.57 -5.94
C MET A 343 5.76 -23.27 -5.18
N LEU A 344 4.56 -23.37 -5.78
CA LEU A 344 3.42 -24.06 -5.18
C LEU A 344 3.64 -25.56 -5.09
N GLN A 345 4.29 -26.16 -6.08
CA GLN A 345 4.65 -27.60 -6.04
C GLN A 345 5.64 -27.87 -4.90
N GLU A 346 6.69 -27.03 -4.74
CA GLU A 346 7.63 -27.14 -3.60
C GLU A 346 6.90 -27.02 -2.26
N ALA A 347 5.99 -26.04 -2.15
CA ALA A 347 5.20 -25.83 -0.93
C ALA A 347 4.30 -27.04 -0.62
N SER A 348 3.62 -27.62 -1.62
CA SER A 348 2.77 -28.81 -1.44
C SER A 348 3.56 -30.00 -0.91
N ILE A 349 4.71 -30.31 -1.54
CA ILE A 349 5.59 -31.42 -1.12
C ILE A 349 6.02 -31.24 0.34
N ILE A 350 6.48 -30.03 0.72
CA ILE A 350 6.91 -29.71 2.09
C ILE A 350 5.80 -30.00 3.12
N LEU A 351 4.56 -29.60 2.80
CA LEU A 351 3.43 -29.74 3.72
C LEU A 351 2.93 -31.19 3.81
N GLU A 352 2.89 -31.89 2.68
CA GLU A 352 2.48 -33.29 2.64
C GLU A 352 3.47 -34.21 3.39
N GLU A 353 4.78 -34.02 3.17
CA GLU A 353 5.83 -34.74 3.92
C GLU A 353 5.78 -34.44 5.42
N GLY A 354 5.42 -33.22 5.79
CA GLY A 354 5.25 -32.78 7.18
C GLY A 354 3.95 -33.21 7.84
N GLY A 355 2.99 -33.80 7.11
CA GLY A 355 1.67 -34.17 7.59
C GLY A 355 0.71 -32.99 7.81
N PHE A 356 1.00 -31.80 7.24
CA PHE A 356 0.20 -30.58 7.38
C PHE A 356 -0.92 -30.51 6.34
N MET A 357 -1.85 -31.49 6.35
CA MET A 357 -2.84 -31.68 5.30
C MET A 357 -3.78 -30.48 5.13
N ALA A 358 -4.18 -29.83 6.23
CA ALA A 358 -5.03 -28.63 6.16
C ALA A 358 -4.36 -27.48 5.39
N LEU A 359 -3.05 -27.29 5.61
CA LEU A 359 -2.26 -26.27 4.91
C LEU A 359 -2.01 -26.66 3.44
N ALA A 360 -1.78 -27.94 3.18
CA ALA A 360 -1.66 -28.45 1.82
C ALA A 360 -2.91 -28.14 0.98
N SER A 361 -4.12 -28.23 1.59
CA SER A 361 -5.37 -27.84 0.92
C SER A 361 -5.41 -26.37 0.52
N ILE A 362 -4.82 -25.47 1.33
CA ILE A 362 -4.73 -24.02 0.98
C ILE A 362 -3.79 -23.80 -0.22
N VAL A 363 -2.65 -24.49 -0.25
CA VAL A 363 -1.72 -24.42 -1.40
C VAL A 363 -2.37 -24.96 -2.67
N ARG A 364 -3.10 -26.07 -2.59
CA ARG A 364 -3.86 -26.63 -3.72
C ARG A 364 -4.96 -25.69 -4.21
N LEU A 365 -5.62 -24.94 -3.33
CA LEU A 365 -6.55 -23.90 -3.76
C LEU A 365 -5.85 -22.83 -4.59
N GLN A 366 -4.66 -22.38 -4.17
CA GLN A 366 -3.89 -21.43 -4.97
C GLN A 366 -3.41 -22.01 -6.30
N GLN A 367 -3.05 -23.30 -6.36
CA GLN A 367 -2.78 -23.99 -7.63
C GLN A 367 -4.01 -23.99 -8.55
N ALA A 368 -5.19 -24.25 -8.00
CA ALA A 368 -6.43 -24.16 -8.76
C ALA A 368 -6.69 -22.75 -9.31
N GLU A 369 -6.42 -21.71 -8.51
CA GLU A 369 -6.52 -20.31 -8.96
C GLU A 369 -5.48 -19.96 -10.03
N LEU A 370 -4.23 -20.44 -9.88
CA LEU A 370 -3.18 -20.31 -10.87
C LEU A 370 -3.57 -20.97 -12.20
N TYR A 371 -4.07 -22.20 -12.19
CA TYR A 371 -4.55 -22.91 -13.39
C TYR A 371 -5.71 -22.16 -14.06
N PHE A 372 -6.63 -21.60 -13.27
CA PHE A 372 -7.69 -20.75 -13.80
C PHE A 372 -7.14 -19.51 -14.50
N ALA A 373 -6.19 -18.80 -13.88
CA ALA A 373 -5.54 -17.64 -14.46
C ALA A 373 -4.77 -17.96 -15.75
N GLY A 374 -4.14 -19.14 -15.80
CA GLY A 374 -3.45 -19.68 -16.98
C GLY A 374 -4.38 -20.28 -18.06
N GLY A 375 -5.71 -20.25 -17.85
CA GLY A 375 -6.70 -20.80 -18.80
C GLY A 375 -6.85 -22.33 -18.77
N GLN A 376 -6.24 -23.03 -17.82
CA GLN A 376 -6.28 -24.49 -17.65
C GLN A 376 -7.52 -24.89 -16.82
N LEU A 377 -8.72 -24.75 -17.41
CA LEU A 377 -9.99 -24.88 -16.67
C LEU A 377 -10.23 -26.26 -16.08
N GLU A 378 -9.83 -27.34 -16.78
CA GLU A 378 -10.03 -28.70 -16.31
C GLU A 378 -9.18 -29.04 -15.08
N ASP A 379 -7.90 -28.63 -15.09
CA ASP A 379 -7.01 -28.81 -13.95
C ASP A 379 -7.47 -27.97 -12.75
N SER A 380 -7.88 -26.73 -13.01
CA SER A 380 -8.46 -25.84 -12.00
C SER A 380 -9.70 -26.45 -11.33
N GLN A 381 -10.63 -27.01 -12.14
CA GLN A 381 -11.85 -27.63 -11.62
C GLN A 381 -11.54 -28.86 -10.76
N ARG A 382 -10.60 -29.70 -11.20
CA ARG A 382 -10.19 -30.89 -10.46
C ARG A 382 -9.63 -30.57 -9.08
N GLU A 383 -8.68 -29.61 -9.01
CA GLU A 383 -8.08 -29.19 -7.75
C GLU A 383 -9.10 -28.46 -6.86
N ALA A 384 -9.94 -27.57 -7.42
CA ALA A 384 -10.97 -26.87 -6.68
C ALA A 384 -12.01 -27.83 -6.06
N GLN A 385 -12.40 -28.89 -6.77
CA GLN A 385 -13.32 -29.89 -6.22
C GLN A 385 -12.67 -30.68 -5.07
N HIS A 386 -11.41 -31.06 -5.23
CA HIS A 386 -10.70 -31.81 -4.19
C HIS A 386 -10.58 -31.02 -2.87
N VAL A 387 -10.31 -29.72 -2.95
CA VAL A 387 -10.16 -28.90 -1.74
C VAL A 387 -11.50 -28.46 -1.15
N ALA A 388 -12.58 -28.38 -1.94
CA ALA A 388 -13.91 -28.04 -1.44
C ALA A 388 -14.39 -29.02 -0.37
N ASP A 389 -14.24 -30.33 -0.63
CA ASP A 389 -14.63 -31.38 0.29
C ASP A 389 -13.80 -31.31 1.59
N ALA A 390 -12.49 -31.09 1.47
CA ALA A 390 -11.59 -30.95 2.62
C ALA A 390 -11.92 -29.73 3.49
N PHE A 391 -12.23 -28.56 2.90
CA PHE A 391 -12.60 -27.36 3.65
C PHE A 391 -13.99 -27.47 4.29
N ALA A 392 -14.93 -28.20 3.67
CA ALA A 392 -16.23 -28.48 4.25
C ALA A 392 -16.11 -29.36 5.49
N GLU A 393 -15.29 -30.43 5.44
CA GLU A 393 -15.02 -31.28 6.60
C GLU A 393 -14.31 -30.56 7.74
N GLN A 394 -13.47 -29.56 7.43
CA GLN A 394 -12.72 -28.77 8.40
C GLN A 394 -13.51 -27.57 8.92
N GLU A 395 -14.73 -27.32 8.43
CA GLU A 395 -15.52 -26.10 8.72
C GLU A 395 -14.75 -24.80 8.44
N ALA A 396 -13.83 -24.82 7.45
CA ALA A 396 -12.98 -23.70 7.08
C ALA A 396 -13.74 -22.73 6.15
N LEU A 397 -14.73 -22.01 6.72
CA LEU A 397 -15.70 -21.21 5.97
C LEU A 397 -15.09 -20.17 5.02
N PRO A 398 -14.02 -19.39 5.37
CA PRO A 398 -13.42 -18.45 4.45
C PRO A 398 -12.79 -19.12 3.21
N GLN A 399 -12.12 -20.25 3.40
CA GLN A 399 -11.51 -21.04 2.31
C GLN A 399 -12.58 -21.73 1.46
N LEU A 400 -13.64 -22.22 2.08
CA LEU A 400 -14.79 -22.80 1.39
C LEU A 400 -15.47 -21.74 0.49
N ALA A 401 -15.69 -20.52 0.99
CA ALA A 401 -16.26 -19.44 0.19
C ALA A 401 -15.37 -19.06 -1.00
N ARG A 402 -14.04 -18.99 -0.79
CA ARG A 402 -13.07 -18.70 -1.87
C ARG A 402 -13.07 -19.79 -2.93
N THR A 403 -13.14 -21.07 -2.50
CA THR A 403 -13.23 -22.23 -3.40
C THR A 403 -14.54 -22.23 -4.19
N ALA A 404 -15.67 -21.99 -3.55
CA ALA A 404 -16.98 -21.91 -4.19
C ALA A 404 -17.04 -20.77 -5.22
N LEU A 405 -16.44 -19.62 -4.93
CA LEU A 405 -16.32 -18.53 -5.91
C LEU A 405 -15.45 -18.93 -7.10
N LEU A 406 -14.33 -19.64 -6.91
CA LEU A 406 -13.52 -20.15 -8.00
C LEU A 406 -14.29 -21.15 -8.88
N GLN A 407 -14.98 -22.11 -8.26
CA GLN A 407 -15.83 -23.07 -8.97
C GLN A 407 -16.96 -22.35 -9.74
N ALA A 408 -17.57 -21.31 -9.15
CA ALA A 408 -18.56 -20.48 -9.83
C ALA A 408 -17.97 -19.77 -11.07
N ARG A 409 -16.75 -19.25 -10.98
CA ARG A 409 -16.04 -18.62 -12.12
C ARG A 409 -15.74 -19.64 -13.21
N ILE A 410 -15.30 -20.83 -12.86
CA ILE A 410 -15.06 -21.94 -13.83
C ILE A 410 -16.37 -22.32 -14.52
N ALA A 411 -17.45 -22.55 -13.78
CA ALA A 411 -18.77 -22.86 -14.32
C ALA A 411 -19.29 -21.75 -15.24
N ALA A 412 -19.11 -20.50 -14.86
CA ALA A 412 -19.46 -19.36 -15.72
C ALA A 412 -18.65 -19.33 -17.02
N SER A 413 -17.37 -19.67 -16.97
CA SER A 413 -16.48 -19.71 -18.15
C SER A 413 -16.82 -20.87 -19.08
N THR A 414 -17.28 -21.99 -18.57
CA THR A 414 -17.74 -23.17 -19.35
C THR A 414 -19.19 -23.06 -19.81
N GLY A 415 -19.92 -22.01 -19.39
CA GLY A 415 -21.31 -21.77 -19.81
C GLY A 415 -22.39 -22.38 -18.92
N ASP A 416 -22.03 -23.06 -17.85
CA ASP A 416 -23.02 -23.58 -16.88
C ASP A 416 -23.46 -22.47 -15.90
N ILE A 417 -24.35 -21.63 -16.37
CA ILE A 417 -24.83 -20.45 -15.66
C ILE A 417 -25.62 -20.78 -14.39
N ASN A 418 -26.29 -21.94 -14.33
CA ASN A 418 -27.07 -22.34 -13.16
C ASN A 418 -26.18 -22.76 -12.00
N THR A 419 -25.21 -23.62 -12.27
CA THR A 419 -24.19 -24.02 -11.30
C THR A 419 -23.36 -22.83 -10.84
N ALA A 420 -22.98 -21.96 -11.78
CA ALA A 420 -22.24 -20.72 -11.46
C ALA A 420 -23.00 -19.84 -10.47
N GLN A 421 -24.31 -19.65 -10.67
CA GLN A 421 -25.13 -18.86 -9.75
C GLN A 421 -25.23 -19.52 -8.37
N TYR A 422 -25.58 -20.80 -8.32
CA TYR A 422 -25.72 -21.54 -7.05
C TYR A 422 -24.45 -21.45 -6.19
N LEU A 423 -23.29 -21.72 -6.78
CA LEU A 423 -22.00 -21.66 -6.10
C LEU A 423 -21.63 -20.25 -5.66
N CYS A 424 -21.94 -19.24 -6.50
CA CYS A 424 -21.68 -17.84 -6.16
C CYS A 424 -22.58 -17.34 -5.03
N ASP A 425 -23.88 -17.70 -5.04
CA ASP A 425 -24.80 -17.36 -3.96
C ASP A 425 -24.33 -17.99 -2.64
N HIS A 426 -23.91 -19.26 -2.67
CA HIS A 426 -23.33 -19.93 -1.49
C HIS A 426 -22.06 -19.22 -0.97
N ALA A 427 -21.14 -18.84 -1.86
CA ALA A 427 -19.95 -18.08 -1.49
C ALA A 427 -20.29 -16.72 -0.89
N LEU A 428 -21.31 -16.04 -1.44
CA LEU A 428 -21.76 -14.74 -0.98
C LEU A 428 -22.37 -14.81 0.42
N ASP A 429 -23.20 -15.84 0.69
CA ASP A 429 -23.82 -16.05 2.00
C ASP A 429 -22.76 -16.24 3.09
N ILE A 430 -21.74 -17.07 2.82
CA ILE A 430 -20.62 -17.23 3.76
C ILE A 430 -19.83 -15.92 3.91
N ALA A 431 -19.51 -15.25 2.81
CA ALA A 431 -18.75 -14.00 2.84
C ALA A 431 -19.45 -12.90 3.64
N GLN A 432 -20.80 -12.81 3.53
CA GLN A 432 -21.60 -11.86 4.31
C GLN A 432 -21.63 -12.24 5.79
N GLY A 433 -21.83 -13.51 6.11
CA GLY A 433 -21.85 -14.01 7.49
C GLY A 433 -20.53 -13.84 8.22
N GLN A 434 -19.41 -13.93 7.50
CA GLN A 434 -18.05 -13.77 8.03
C GLN A 434 -17.46 -12.36 7.86
N GLY A 435 -18.18 -11.41 7.24
CA GLY A 435 -17.70 -10.05 7.03
C GLY A 435 -16.51 -9.93 6.06
N LEU A 436 -16.39 -10.84 5.09
CA LEU A 436 -15.28 -10.92 4.13
C LEU A 436 -15.53 -9.97 2.95
N LEU A 437 -15.20 -8.71 3.09
CA LEU A 437 -15.50 -7.64 2.12
C LEU A 437 -14.91 -7.93 0.73
N ASP A 438 -13.68 -8.46 0.67
CA ASP A 438 -13.02 -8.76 -0.60
C ASP A 438 -13.77 -9.84 -1.40
N LEU A 439 -14.21 -10.90 -0.76
CA LEU A 439 -15.01 -11.94 -1.41
C LEU A 439 -16.41 -11.46 -1.79
N LYS A 440 -17.03 -10.64 -0.94
CA LYS A 440 -18.38 -10.12 -1.16
C LYS A 440 -18.48 -9.35 -2.49
N TYR A 441 -17.63 -8.33 -2.74
CA TYR A 441 -17.73 -7.57 -3.99
C TYR A 441 -17.37 -8.42 -5.22
N ARG A 442 -16.48 -9.41 -5.10
CA ARG A 442 -16.17 -10.34 -6.19
C ARG A 442 -17.34 -11.27 -6.52
N CYS A 443 -18.07 -11.74 -5.51
CA CYS A 443 -19.32 -12.50 -5.72
C CYS A 443 -20.38 -11.62 -6.38
N ASP A 444 -20.61 -10.39 -5.87
CA ASP A 444 -21.57 -9.45 -6.48
C ASP A 444 -21.21 -9.16 -7.94
N TYR A 445 -19.93 -9.00 -8.28
CA TYR A 445 -19.50 -8.81 -9.67
C TYR A 445 -19.82 -10.01 -10.55
N LEU A 446 -19.52 -11.23 -10.11
CA LEU A 446 -19.83 -12.44 -10.87
C LEU A 446 -21.34 -12.63 -11.03
N LEU A 447 -22.15 -12.39 -9.99
CA LEU A 447 -23.61 -12.43 -10.08
C LEU A 447 -24.15 -11.40 -11.08
N GLY A 448 -23.53 -10.22 -11.13
CA GLY A 448 -23.83 -9.22 -12.16
C GLY A 448 -23.59 -9.75 -13.58
N GLN A 449 -22.45 -10.40 -13.82
CA GLN A 449 -22.15 -11.04 -15.12
C GLN A 449 -23.13 -12.17 -15.46
N ILE A 450 -23.51 -12.98 -14.48
CA ILE A 450 -24.49 -14.06 -14.65
C ILE A 450 -25.85 -13.48 -15.02
N ALA A 451 -26.31 -12.41 -14.33
CA ALA A 451 -27.58 -11.76 -14.61
C ALA A 451 -27.59 -11.12 -16.02
N GLU A 452 -26.46 -10.50 -16.43
CA GLU A 452 -26.32 -9.92 -17.78
C GLU A 452 -26.43 -11.00 -18.86
N ARG A 453 -25.80 -12.18 -18.67
CA ARG A 453 -25.93 -13.33 -19.59
C ARG A 453 -27.37 -13.87 -19.68
N ARG A 454 -28.16 -13.73 -18.61
CA ARG A 454 -29.60 -14.07 -18.60
C ARG A 454 -30.48 -12.96 -19.14
N SER A 455 -29.90 -11.85 -19.60
CA SER A 455 -30.61 -10.66 -20.07
C SER A 455 -31.47 -9.98 -18.97
N ASP A 456 -31.20 -10.27 -17.68
CA ASP A 456 -31.81 -9.55 -16.56
C ASP A 456 -30.96 -8.31 -16.19
N LEU A 457 -31.13 -7.24 -17.00
CA LEU A 457 -30.35 -6.02 -16.86
C LEU A 457 -30.61 -5.30 -15.52
N GLU A 458 -31.80 -5.48 -14.93
CA GLU A 458 -32.15 -4.88 -13.64
C GLU A 458 -31.42 -5.57 -12.48
N ALA A 459 -31.38 -6.90 -12.46
CA ALA A 459 -30.61 -7.64 -11.49
C ALA A 459 -29.10 -7.38 -11.66
N ALA A 460 -28.60 -7.37 -12.91
CA ALA A 460 -27.21 -7.07 -13.20
C ALA A 460 -26.79 -5.69 -12.67
N ALA A 461 -27.62 -4.66 -12.86
CA ALA A 461 -27.35 -3.31 -12.36
C ALA A 461 -27.27 -3.28 -10.81
N ARG A 462 -28.19 -3.96 -10.11
CA ARG A 462 -28.13 -4.04 -8.65
C ARG A 462 -26.86 -4.73 -8.14
N TYR A 463 -26.44 -5.81 -8.80
CA TYR A 463 -25.23 -6.53 -8.41
C TYR A 463 -23.96 -5.73 -8.71
N TYR A 464 -23.83 -5.06 -9.87
CA TYR A 464 -22.68 -4.22 -10.16
C TYR A 464 -22.60 -3.00 -9.24
N ASP A 465 -23.74 -2.39 -8.87
CA ASP A 465 -23.78 -1.31 -7.89
C ASP A 465 -23.28 -1.78 -6.52
N ARG A 466 -23.71 -2.97 -6.06
CA ARG A 466 -23.23 -3.59 -4.83
C ARG A 466 -21.73 -3.90 -4.89
N ALA A 467 -21.23 -4.38 -6.03
CA ALA A 467 -19.80 -4.63 -6.21
C ALA A 467 -18.98 -3.33 -6.11
N VAL A 468 -19.44 -2.26 -6.77
CA VAL A 468 -18.80 -0.93 -6.68
C VAL A 468 -18.85 -0.39 -5.24
N GLN A 469 -19.98 -0.52 -4.55
CA GLN A 469 -20.10 -0.12 -3.14
C GLN A 469 -19.16 -0.92 -2.23
N GLY A 470 -18.98 -2.22 -2.48
CA GLY A 470 -18.03 -3.06 -1.74
C GLY A 470 -16.58 -2.63 -1.94
N ILE A 471 -16.20 -2.25 -3.16
CA ILE A 471 -14.88 -1.65 -3.44
C ILE A 471 -14.73 -0.33 -2.67
N ASP A 472 -15.76 0.54 -2.68
CA ASP A 472 -15.77 1.80 -1.96
C ASP A 472 -15.58 1.57 -0.44
N GLU A 473 -16.20 0.53 0.11
CA GLU A 473 -16.11 0.17 1.52
C GLU A 473 -14.67 -0.22 1.91
N VAL A 474 -13.99 -1.06 1.11
CA VAL A 474 -12.58 -1.40 1.32
C VAL A 474 -11.69 -0.15 1.20
N GLN A 475 -11.87 0.65 0.14
CA GLN A 475 -11.07 1.86 -0.10
C GLN A 475 -11.14 2.88 1.03
N ASN A 476 -12.29 3.01 1.71
CA ASN A 476 -12.45 3.94 2.83
C ASN A 476 -11.51 3.64 4.00
N HIS A 477 -10.94 2.43 4.05
CA HIS A 477 -9.98 2.00 5.06
C HIS A 477 -8.52 2.01 4.57
N LEU A 478 -8.26 2.44 3.32
CA LEU A 478 -6.93 2.50 2.75
C LEU A 478 -6.34 3.92 2.79
N VAL A 479 -5.03 4.01 3.00
CA VAL A 479 -4.29 5.24 2.76
C VAL A 479 -4.13 5.48 1.26
N LEU A 480 -3.70 6.66 0.90
CA LEU A 480 -3.77 7.20 -0.45
C LEU A 480 -3.09 6.34 -1.52
N ASP A 481 -1.82 6.03 -1.28
CA ASP A 481 -1.02 5.29 -2.26
C ASP A 481 -1.51 3.85 -2.43
N GLU A 482 -2.04 3.25 -1.36
CA GLU A 482 -2.64 1.91 -1.40
C GLU A 482 -3.96 1.87 -2.18
N ARG A 483 -4.74 2.98 -2.21
CA ARG A 483 -5.97 3.06 -3.00
C ARG A 483 -5.70 2.91 -4.48
N THR A 484 -4.65 3.53 -4.97
CA THR A 484 -4.26 3.47 -6.39
C THR A 484 -3.91 2.04 -6.77
N SER A 485 -3.00 1.39 -6.05
CA SER A 485 -2.61 0.01 -6.31
C SER A 485 -3.78 -0.97 -6.18
N PHE A 486 -4.62 -0.78 -5.15
CA PHE A 486 -5.81 -1.60 -4.93
C PHE A 486 -6.80 -1.56 -6.09
N LEU A 487 -6.92 -0.42 -6.77
CA LEU A 487 -7.86 -0.24 -7.89
C LEU A 487 -7.35 -0.79 -9.23
N GLU A 488 -6.04 -1.01 -9.39
CA GLU A 488 -5.45 -1.38 -10.69
C GLU A 488 -6.10 -2.58 -11.36
N ASP A 489 -6.45 -3.62 -10.61
CA ASP A 489 -7.08 -4.84 -11.12
C ASP A 489 -8.62 -4.80 -11.13
N LYS A 490 -9.25 -3.68 -10.69
CA LYS A 490 -10.71 -3.56 -10.55
C LYS A 490 -11.39 -2.76 -11.66
N GLY A 491 -10.62 -2.27 -12.63
CA GLY A 491 -11.13 -1.50 -13.77
C GLY A 491 -12.28 -2.18 -14.51
N ASN A 492 -12.24 -3.50 -14.69
CA ASN A 492 -13.27 -4.28 -15.33
C ASN A 492 -14.64 -4.20 -14.64
N ILE A 493 -14.70 -4.02 -13.31
CA ILE A 493 -15.96 -3.90 -12.56
C ILE A 493 -16.63 -2.58 -12.93
N TYR A 494 -15.88 -1.49 -12.92
CA TYR A 494 -16.38 -0.16 -13.34
C TYR A 494 -16.78 -0.15 -14.80
N GLN A 495 -15.98 -0.73 -15.71
CA GLN A 495 -16.30 -0.82 -17.13
C GLN A 495 -17.65 -1.49 -17.37
N ARG A 496 -17.90 -2.64 -16.76
CA ARG A 496 -19.18 -3.34 -16.87
C ARG A 496 -20.35 -2.52 -16.32
N ALA A 497 -20.17 -1.86 -15.17
CA ALA A 497 -21.18 -1.00 -14.57
C ALA A 497 -21.52 0.19 -15.49
N ILE A 498 -20.51 0.83 -16.09
CA ILE A 498 -20.68 1.96 -17.03
C ILE A 498 -21.43 1.50 -18.27
N ILE A 499 -20.97 0.45 -18.95
CA ILE A 499 -21.59 -0.07 -20.18
C ILE A 499 -23.04 -0.46 -19.91
N LEU A 500 -23.33 -1.13 -18.79
CA LEU A 500 -24.70 -1.53 -18.43
C LEU A 500 -25.59 -0.31 -18.15
N ALA A 501 -25.08 0.71 -17.45
CA ALA A 501 -25.83 1.93 -17.17
C ALA A 501 -26.22 2.63 -18.49
N LEU A 502 -25.29 2.70 -19.47
CA LEU A 502 -25.56 3.25 -20.80
C LEU A 502 -26.56 2.42 -21.61
N LYS A 503 -26.49 1.07 -21.56
CA LYS A 503 -27.50 0.18 -22.19
C LYS A 503 -28.90 0.42 -21.64
N ARG A 504 -29.02 0.89 -20.39
CA ARG A 504 -30.30 1.25 -19.74
C ARG A 504 -30.68 2.72 -19.89
N ASP A 505 -29.95 3.47 -20.73
CA ASP A 505 -30.11 4.93 -20.95
C ASP A 505 -30.00 5.78 -19.66
N ASN A 506 -29.24 5.26 -18.66
CA ASN A 506 -28.97 5.97 -17.41
C ASN A 506 -27.60 6.65 -17.47
N LYS A 507 -27.53 7.78 -18.18
CA LYS A 507 -26.30 8.55 -18.43
C LYS A 507 -25.70 9.12 -17.13
N ASP A 508 -26.55 9.56 -16.19
CA ASP A 508 -26.11 10.10 -14.90
C ASP A 508 -25.38 9.03 -14.07
N GLN A 509 -25.96 7.82 -13.99
CA GLN A 509 -25.33 6.71 -13.28
C GLN A 509 -24.03 6.24 -13.95
N ALA A 510 -24.00 6.25 -15.29
CA ALA A 510 -22.78 5.93 -16.03
C ALA A 510 -21.66 6.93 -15.69
N LEU A 511 -21.95 8.23 -15.68
CA LEU A 511 -20.98 9.26 -15.32
C LEU A 511 -20.52 9.13 -13.85
N ILE A 512 -21.42 8.77 -12.92
CA ILE A 512 -21.04 8.47 -11.53
C ILE A 512 -20.01 7.34 -11.47
N TYR A 513 -20.19 6.29 -12.25
CA TYR A 513 -19.22 5.18 -12.28
C TYR A 513 -17.90 5.59 -12.95
N VAL A 514 -17.94 6.43 -14.00
CA VAL A 514 -16.72 7.01 -14.62
C VAL A 514 -15.93 7.80 -13.59
N GLU A 515 -16.59 8.70 -12.85
CA GLU A 515 -15.95 9.51 -11.81
C GLU A 515 -15.40 8.67 -10.66
N LYS A 516 -16.07 7.55 -10.34
CA LYS A 516 -15.55 6.59 -9.35
C LYS A 516 -14.34 5.80 -9.86
N ALA A 517 -14.26 5.57 -11.16
CA ALA A 517 -13.14 4.91 -11.81
C ALA A 517 -11.94 5.82 -12.07
N LYS A 518 -12.11 7.16 -12.01
CA LYS A 518 -11.06 8.16 -12.27
C LYS A 518 -10.58 8.78 -10.98
N SER A 519 -9.45 9.41 -11.00
CA SER A 519 -8.82 10.38 -10.06
C SER A 519 -9.50 10.57 -8.69
N ARG A 520 -10.10 9.51 -8.13
CA ARG A 520 -10.87 9.56 -6.87
C ARG A 520 -9.97 9.98 -5.70
N VAL A 521 -8.73 9.55 -5.74
CA VAL A 521 -7.74 9.88 -4.71
C VAL A 521 -7.51 11.39 -4.65
N ILE A 522 -7.41 12.07 -5.80
CA ILE A 522 -7.30 13.54 -5.88
C ILE A 522 -8.55 14.20 -5.30
N GLY A 523 -9.73 13.72 -5.69
CA GLY A 523 -11.01 14.27 -5.24
C GLY A 523 -11.21 14.18 -3.73
N ASP A 524 -10.95 13.03 -3.14
CA ASP A 524 -11.05 12.80 -1.69
C ASP A 524 -10.12 13.72 -0.90
N TYR A 525 -8.94 13.94 -1.43
CA TYR A 525 -7.90 14.77 -0.83
C TYR A 525 -8.27 16.25 -0.80
N LEU A 526 -8.62 16.77 -1.98
CA LEU A 526 -8.89 18.18 -2.15
C LEU A 526 -10.13 18.62 -1.37
N ARG A 527 -11.13 17.75 -1.21
CA ARG A 527 -12.38 18.07 -0.52
C ARG A 527 -12.28 17.97 0.99
N ASN A 528 -11.60 16.96 1.49
CA ASN A 528 -11.55 16.71 2.93
C ASN A 528 -10.52 17.58 3.66
N ASN A 529 -9.80 18.48 2.95
CA ASN A 529 -8.69 19.28 3.49
C ASN A 529 -7.75 18.42 4.35
N ILE A 530 -7.45 17.20 3.88
CA ILE A 530 -6.57 16.29 4.59
C ILE A 530 -5.20 16.94 4.62
N ASP A 531 -4.80 17.43 5.80
CA ASP A 531 -3.46 17.99 5.99
C ASP A 531 -2.46 16.84 6.07
N ILE A 532 -1.86 16.52 4.89
CA ILE A 532 -0.78 15.52 4.78
C ILE A 532 0.59 16.08 5.13
N ARG A 533 0.68 17.33 5.50
CA ARG A 533 1.96 17.88 5.92
C ARG A 533 2.49 17.00 7.03
N LEU A 534 3.66 16.44 6.77
CA LEU A 534 4.33 15.59 7.72
C LEU A 534 4.59 16.38 9.01
N ARG A 535 3.85 16.06 10.06
CA ARG A 535 4.04 16.66 11.39
C ARG A 535 4.45 15.57 12.35
N ALA A 536 5.53 15.79 13.06
CA ALA A 536 5.88 14.95 14.19
C ALA A 536 4.81 15.14 15.28
N GLY A 537 3.98 14.16 15.49
CA GLY A 537 3.03 14.14 16.60
C GLY A 537 3.63 13.58 17.90
N ASP A 538 4.77 12.89 17.79
CA ASP A 538 5.47 12.23 18.88
C ASP A 538 6.96 12.03 18.55
N LYS A 539 7.77 11.60 19.53
CA LYS A 539 9.21 11.32 19.37
C LYS A 539 9.54 10.31 18.26
N ALA A 540 8.65 9.38 18.00
CA ALA A 540 8.87 8.38 16.94
C ALA A 540 8.61 8.99 15.55
N GLY A 541 7.65 9.94 15.43
CA GLY A 541 7.46 10.73 14.22
C GLY A 541 8.64 11.68 13.96
N GLU A 542 9.23 12.27 15.00
CA GLU A 542 10.46 13.08 14.88
C GLU A 542 11.62 12.27 14.31
N ALA A 543 11.85 11.06 14.81
CA ALA A 543 12.90 10.17 14.31
C ALA A 543 12.70 9.80 12.83
N ILE A 544 11.44 9.52 12.41
CA ILE A 544 11.13 9.24 11.01
C ILE A 544 11.42 10.47 10.13
N LEU A 545 11.09 11.67 10.59
CA LEU A 545 11.37 12.90 9.85
C LEU A 545 12.88 13.16 9.71
N GLU A 546 13.68 12.89 10.74
CA GLU A 546 15.14 12.99 10.68
C GLU A 546 15.72 11.98 9.68
N ASP A 547 15.26 10.73 9.70
CA ASP A 547 15.67 9.70 8.74
C ASP A 547 15.28 10.07 7.31
N LEU A 548 14.08 10.65 7.09
CA LEU A 548 13.63 11.11 5.79
C LEU A 548 14.51 12.23 5.24
N VAL A 549 14.92 13.19 6.06
CA VAL A 549 15.83 14.27 5.65
C VAL A 549 17.16 13.69 5.16
N LYS A 550 17.77 12.80 5.96
CA LYS A 550 19.05 12.17 5.62
C LYS A 550 18.96 11.33 4.33
N LEU A 551 17.93 10.50 4.20
CA LEU A 551 17.75 9.65 3.01
C LEU A 551 17.51 10.47 1.75
N ARG A 552 16.80 11.62 1.84
CA ARG A 552 16.61 12.53 0.72
C ARG A 552 17.91 13.20 0.26
N GLU A 553 18.76 13.60 1.20
CA GLU A 553 20.09 14.14 0.88
C GLU A 553 20.95 13.08 0.17
N GLU A 554 20.96 11.85 0.66
CA GLU A 554 21.66 10.73 0.02
C GLU A 554 21.09 10.43 -1.38
N GLN A 555 19.76 10.37 -1.53
CA GLN A 555 19.08 10.12 -2.81
C GLN A 555 19.41 11.22 -3.82
N ALA A 556 19.33 12.49 -3.42
CA ALA A 556 19.66 13.62 -4.29
C ALA A 556 21.12 13.58 -4.74
N TRP A 557 22.04 13.15 -3.89
CA TRP A 557 23.44 12.98 -4.23
C TRP A 557 23.64 11.88 -5.29
N TYR A 558 23.03 10.70 -5.13
CA TYR A 558 23.09 9.63 -6.12
C TYR A 558 22.40 10.02 -7.43
N SER A 559 21.24 10.70 -7.35
CA SER A 559 20.51 11.21 -8.51
C SER A 559 21.36 12.18 -9.32
N SER A 560 22.15 13.05 -8.67
CA SER A 560 23.06 13.97 -9.38
C SER A 560 24.12 13.22 -10.18
N ILE A 561 24.68 12.12 -9.67
CA ILE A 561 25.68 11.31 -10.37
C ILE A 561 25.06 10.64 -11.61
N VAL A 562 23.86 10.07 -11.48
CA VAL A 562 23.14 9.42 -12.59
C VAL A 562 22.82 10.45 -13.68
N TYR A 563 22.31 11.62 -13.31
CA TYR A 563 21.98 12.70 -14.25
C TYR A 563 23.20 13.27 -14.95
N GLU A 564 24.29 13.50 -14.21
CA GLU A 564 25.57 14.01 -14.76
C GLU A 564 26.16 13.01 -15.75
N ALA A 565 26.07 11.69 -15.47
CA ALA A 565 26.58 10.65 -16.38
C ALA A 565 25.74 10.52 -17.67
N GLU A 566 24.45 10.78 -17.64
CA GLU A 566 23.56 10.75 -18.82
C GLU A 566 23.74 11.99 -19.73
N ASN A 567 24.33 13.07 -19.22
CA ASN A 567 24.51 14.36 -19.92
C ASN A 567 25.98 14.71 -20.13
N GLU A 568 26.75 13.83 -20.78
CA GLU A 568 28.23 13.90 -20.96
C GLU A 568 28.78 15.20 -21.58
N ALA A 569 27.99 16.06 -22.20
CA ALA A 569 28.45 17.10 -23.10
C ALA A 569 29.23 18.28 -22.45
N ASN A 570 29.10 18.52 -21.12
CA ASN A 570 29.87 19.59 -20.42
C ASN A 570 29.90 19.32 -18.90
N LEU A 571 30.69 18.35 -18.47
CA LEU A 571 30.84 18.00 -17.05
C LEU A 571 31.80 19.00 -16.35
N SER A 572 31.40 19.46 -15.16
CA SER A 572 32.31 20.19 -14.27
C SER A 572 33.36 19.25 -13.66
N ASP A 573 34.51 19.80 -13.22
CA ASP A 573 35.56 19.00 -12.55
C ASP A 573 35.02 18.22 -11.34
N THR A 574 34.05 18.78 -10.63
CA THR A 574 33.34 18.12 -9.49
C THR A 574 32.45 16.97 -9.94
N ALA A 575 31.77 17.09 -11.07
CA ALA A 575 30.97 16.04 -11.68
C ALA A 575 31.84 14.85 -12.13
N ILE A 576 32.98 15.14 -12.79
CA ILE A 576 33.96 14.13 -13.19
C ILE A 576 34.53 13.37 -11.99
N MET A 577 34.81 14.06 -10.87
CA MET A 577 35.24 13.41 -9.63
C MET A 577 34.16 12.49 -9.02
N ARG A 578 32.90 12.88 -9.04
CA ARG A 578 31.79 12.07 -8.54
C ARG A 578 31.56 10.80 -9.35
N ILE A 579 31.55 10.92 -10.69
CA ILE A 579 31.42 9.78 -11.62
C ILE A 579 32.59 8.80 -11.47
N ARG A 580 33.81 9.31 -11.19
CA ARG A 580 34.98 8.46 -10.92
C ARG A 580 34.94 7.76 -9.58
N ALA A 581 34.21 8.32 -8.60
CA ALA A 581 34.09 7.74 -7.26
C ALA A 581 33.12 6.55 -7.20
N ILE A 582 32.01 6.61 -7.98
CA ILE A 582 30.97 5.57 -8.01
C ILE A 582 30.51 5.41 -9.47
N ALA A 583 30.46 4.16 -9.95
CA ALA A 583 29.94 3.85 -11.27
C ALA A 583 28.44 4.25 -11.39
N PRO A 584 28.00 4.86 -12.50
CA PRO A 584 26.62 5.32 -12.67
C PRO A 584 25.56 4.24 -12.43
N GLU A 585 25.81 2.99 -12.82
CA GLU A 585 24.92 1.86 -12.56
C GLU A 585 24.79 1.55 -11.07
N GLN A 586 25.89 1.65 -10.33
CA GLN A 586 25.85 1.46 -8.88
C GLN A 586 25.15 2.64 -8.20
N ALA A 587 25.41 3.88 -8.66
CA ALA A 587 24.70 5.06 -8.17
C ALA A 587 23.18 4.93 -8.40
N ARG A 588 22.74 4.40 -9.54
CA ARG A 588 21.32 4.14 -9.84
C ARG A 588 20.70 3.12 -8.87
N LYS A 589 21.39 2.02 -8.57
CA LYS A 589 20.93 1.03 -7.59
C LYS A 589 20.81 1.61 -6.18
N GLU A 590 21.81 2.36 -5.75
CA GLU A 590 21.82 3.01 -4.44
C GLU A 590 20.74 4.10 -4.33
N MET A 591 20.49 4.85 -5.39
CA MET A 591 19.39 5.80 -5.50
C MET A 591 18.04 5.11 -5.32
N GLN A 592 17.77 4.03 -6.08
CA GLN A 592 16.52 3.27 -5.99
C GLN A 592 16.30 2.66 -4.60
N LEU A 593 17.37 2.22 -3.93
CA LEU A 593 17.26 1.71 -2.56
C LEU A 593 16.81 2.80 -1.57
N ARG A 594 17.33 4.04 -1.70
CA ARG A 594 16.90 5.18 -0.87
C ARG A 594 15.48 5.58 -1.19
N GLU A 595 15.09 5.60 -2.46
CA GLU A 595 13.73 5.90 -2.90
C GLU A 595 12.71 4.96 -2.27
N ARG A 596 12.94 3.65 -2.33
CA ARG A 596 12.09 2.65 -1.67
C ARG A 596 12.01 2.88 -0.14
N ARG A 597 13.14 3.24 0.48
CA ARG A 597 13.15 3.50 1.92
C ARG A 597 12.40 4.78 2.28
N ILE A 598 12.51 5.81 1.47
CA ILE A 598 11.75 7.07 1.61
C ILE A 598 10.25 6.78 1.49
N GLU A 599 9.82 6.06 0.46
CA GLU A 599 8.42 5.69 0.25
C GLU A 599 7.86 4.92 1.45
N HIS A 600 8.59 3.94 1.94
CA HIS A 600 8.19 3.19 3.12
C HIS A 600 8.05 4.06 4.40
N LEU A 601 8.95 4.99 4.64
CA LEU A 601 8.86 5.90 5.79
C LEU A 601 7.70 6.89 5.64
N LEU A 602 7.43 7.37 4.42
CA LEU A 602 6.28 8.23 4.13
C LEU A 602 4.96 7.48 4.35
N GLU A 603 4.86 6.25 3.90
CA GLU A 603 3.73 5.36 4.15
C GLU A 603 3.50 5.16 5.66
N GLN A 604 4.56 4.91 6.43
CA GLN A 604 4.47 4.82 7.89
C GLN A 604 3.95 6.11 8.53
N MET A 605 4.38 7.28 8.05
CA MET A 605 3.88 8.57 8.54
C MET A 605 2.41 8.79 8.16
N GLN A 606 2.02 8.48 6.93
CA GLN A 606 0.63 8.56 6.48
C GLN A 606 -0.28 7.64 7.29
N LEU A 607 0.14 6.40 7.55
CA LEU A 607 -0.60 5.44 8.36
C LEU A 607 -0.80 5.91 9.81
N ARG A 608 0.21 6.58 10.40
CA ARG A 608 0.09 7.18 11.74
C ARG A 608 -0.93 8.31 11.77
N LEU A 609 -0.93 9.16 10.74
CA LEU A 609 -1.90 10.25 10.60
C LEU A 609 -3.32 9.73 10.27
N ALA A 610 -3.42 8.61 9.54
CA ALA A 610 -4.69 8.03 9.14
C ALA A 610 -5.49 7.43 10.32
N GLY A 611 -4.84 7.01 11.41
CA GLY A 611 -5.53 6.51 12.60
C GLY A 611 -6.58 7.50 13.15
N ASP A 612 -6.30 8.80 13.05
CA ASP A 612 -7.22 9.87 13.47
C ASP A 612 -8.21 10.28 12.35
N LEU A 613 -7.87 10.03 11.07
CA LEU A 613 -8.62 10.50 9.91
C LEU A 613 -9.68 9.49 9.43
N VAL A 614 -9.40 8.19 9.49
CA VAL A 614 -10.34 7.11 9.10
C VAL A 614 -11.62 7.17 9.95
N ALA A 615 -11.53 7.61 11.21
CA ALA A 615 -12.69 7.80 12.09
C ALA A 615 -13.63 8.94 11.63
N ARG A 616 -13.19 9.87 10.78
CA ARG A 616 -13.93 11.09 10.36
C ARG A 616 -14.50 11.03 8.93
N GLN A 617 -14.10 10.05 8.11
CA GLN A 617 -14.49 9.98 6.70
C GLN A 617 -15.64 9.01 6.44
N ARG A 618 -16.87 9.50 6.55
CA ARG A 618 -18.05 8.90 5.91
C ARG A 618 -18.68 9.96 5.01
N SER A 619 -18.34 10.01 3.73
CA SER A 619 -19.15 10.78 2.78
C SER A 619 -19.18 10.13 1.39
N SER A 620 -20.38 9.78 0.95
CA SER A 620 -20.74 9.42 -0.42
C SER A 620 -20.75 10.68 -1.30
N TRP A 621 -19.56 11.23 -1.64
CA TRP A 621 -19.46 12.52 -2.33
C TRP A 621 -19.82 12.47 -3.81
N THR A 622 -19.53 11.37 -4.50
CA THR A 622 -19.68 11.26 -5.95
C THR A 622 -21.11 11.41 -6.45
N ASN A 623 -22.07 10.80 -5.76
CA ASN A 623 -23.48 10.83 -6.25
C ASN A 623 -24.11 12.22 -6.21
N SER A 624 -23.76 13.04 -5.20
CA SER A 624 -24.27 14.40 -5.07
C SER A 624 -23.62 15.38 -6.06
N ILE A 625 -22.34 15.20 -6.38
CA ILE A 625 -21.58 16.15 -7.21
C ILE A 625 -21.98 16.05 -8.67
N VAL A 626 -22.03 14.82 -9.22
CA VAL A 626 -22.35 14.63 -10.64
C VAL A 626 -23.70 15.23 -11.00
N THR A 627 -24.72 15.01 -10.16
CA THR A 627 -26.06 15.55 -10.42
C THR A 627 -26.17 17.07 -10.26
N THR A 628 -25.23 17.71 -9.55
CA THR A 628 -25.23 19.17 -9.32
C THR A 628 -24.23 19.94 -10.17
N LEU A 629 -23.34 19.24 -10.89
CA LEU A 629 -22.23 19.85 -11.62
C LEU A 629 -22.68 20.52 -12.90
N TRP A 630 -23.32 19.77 -13.81
CA TRP A 630 -23.66 20.28 -15.14
C TRP A 630 -24.65 21.46 -15.14
N PRO A 631 -25.63 21.60 -14.20
CA PRO A 631 -26.47 22.78 -14.15
C PRO A 631 -25.74 24.08 -13.80
N LYS A 632 -24.51 23.98 -13.23
CA LYS A 632 -23.70 25.14 -12.86
C LYS A 632 -22.74 25.60 -13.95
N LEU A 633 -22.59 24.83 -15.02
CA LEU A 633 -21.78 25.22 -16.18
C LEU A 633 -22.36 26.51 -16.83
N GLU A 634 -21.49 27.35 -17.35
CA GLU A 634 -21.89 28.53 -18.09
C GLU A 634 -22.57 28.14 -19.42
N GLN A 635 -23.32 29.03 -20.01
CA GLN A 635 -24.17 28.72 -21.17
C GLN A 635 -23.33 28.39 -22.43
N ASP A 636 -22.15 28.98 -22.52
CA ASP A 636 -21.18 28.85 -23.60
C ASP A 636 -20.03 27.87 -23.29
N THR A 637 -20.14 27.16 -22.16
CA THR A 637 -19.15 26.17 -21.73
C THR A 637 -19.64 24.76 -21.99
N THR A 638 -18.77 23.94 -22.59
CA THR A 638 -18.96 22.50 -22.78
C THR A 638 -17.84 21.75 -22.09
N MET A 639 -18.19 20.72 -21.30
CA MET A 639 -17.24 19.81 -20.74
C MET A 639 -17.30 18.45 -21.45
N LEU A 640 -16.17 17.94 -21.91
CA LEU A 640 -16.05 16.63 -22.54
C LEU A 640 -15.22 15.72 -21.62
N GLU A 641 -15.89 14.70 -21.08
CA GLU A 641 -15.24 13.68 -20.30
C GLU A 641 -15.09 12.40 -21.09
N TYR A 642 -13.84 11.94 -21.20
CA TYR A 642 -13.49 10.75 -21.96
C TYR A 642 -13.36 9.55 -21.05
N TYR A 643 -13.78 8.39 -21.57
CA TYR A 643 -13.57 7.10 -20.93
C TYR A 643 -13.30 6.03 -21.99
N ILE A 644 -12.36 5.12 -21.71
CA ILE A 644 -12.03 4.00 -22.59
C ILE A 644 -12.50 2.71 -21.92
N ALA A 645 -13.33 1.95 -22.61
CA ALA A 645 -13.74 0.63 -22.16
C ALA A 645 -13.63 -0.37 -23.32
N GLU A 646 -12.95 -1.50 -23.06
CA GLU A 646 -12.64 -2.50 -24.09
C GLU A 646 -11.85 -1.86 -25.25
N GLN A 647 -12.45 -1.76 -26.46
CA GLN A 647 -11.84 -1.12 -27.64
C GLN A 647 -12.53 0.21 -28.02
N ASP A 648 -13.53 0.60 -27.25
CA ASP A 648 -14.39 1.74 -27.56
C ASP A 648 -14.03 2.97 -26.75
N LEU A 649 -14.22 4.14 -27.39
CA LEU A 649 -14.07 5.44 -26.74
C LEU A 649 -15.46 6.01 -26.46
N TYR A 650 -15.72 6.32 -25.21
CA TYR A 650 -16.93 6.97 -24.72
C TYR A 650 -16.64 8.45 -24.45
N ILE A 651 -17.45 9.34 -25.05
CA ILE A 651 -17.33 10.78 -24.89
C ILE A 651 -18.60 11.25 -24.17
N PHE A 652 -18.48 11.56 -22.89
CA PHE A 652 -19.53 12.18 -22.09
C PHE A 652 -19.50 13.69 -22.34
N GLN A 653 -20.56 14.21 -22.95
CA GLN A 653 -20.73 15.61 -23.25
C GLN A 653 -21.63 16.24 -22.17
N LEU A 654 -21.07 17.09 -21.33
CA LEU A 654 -21.80 17.82 -20.30
C LEU A 654 -22.01 19.26 -20.73
N THR A 655 -23.25 19.69 -20.76
CA THR A 655 -23.64 21.10 -21.00
C THR A 655 -24.64 21.50 -19.92
N ARG A 656 -24.95 22.77 -19.80
CA ARG A 656 -26.00 23.24 -18.88
C ARG A 656 -27.36 22.58 -19.09
N LYS A 657 -27.61 21.99 -20.28
CA LYS A 657 -28.86 21.33 -20.65
C LYS A 657 -28.94 19.86 -20.19
N GLY A 658 -27.84 19.24 -19.96
CA GLY A 658 -27.78 17.82 -19.57
C GLY A 658 -26.51 17.11 -20.05
N ILE A 659 -26.57 15.78 -19.96
CA ILE A 659 -25.51 14.86 -20.34
C ILE A 659 -25.91 14.10 -21.59
N ASP A 660 -25.05 14.11 -22.62
CA ASP A 660 -25.10 13.21 -23.76
C ASP A 660 -23.86 12.34 -23.85
N VAL A 661 -23.99 11.17 -24.49
CA VAL A 661 -22.87 10.23 -24.60
C VAL A 661 -22.72 9.79 -26.04
N HIS A 662 -21.50 9.94 -26.57
CA HIS A 662 -21.15 9.51 -27.90
C HIS A 662 -20.16 8.36 -27.82
N ILE A 663 -20.36 7.31 -28.60
CA ILE A 663 -19.51 6.11 -28.59
C ILE A 663 -18.81 6.02 -29.94
N VAL A 664 -17.47 5.98 -29.89
CA VAL A 664 -16.66 5.73 -31.09
C VAL A 664 -16.13 4.31 -30.98
N GLN A 665 -16.72 3.44 -31.80
CA GLN A 665 -16.38 2.01 -31.77
C GLN A 665 -14.98 1.76 -32.34
N ASP A 666 -14.29 0.73 -31.78
CA ASP A 666 -12.95 0.30 -32.21
C ASP A 666 -11.93 1.46 -32.32
N ALA A 667 -12.07 2.48 -31.46
CA ALA A 667 -11.24 3.67 -31.48
C ALA A 667 -9.84 3.48 -30.90
N VAL A 668 -9.67 2.56 -29.92
CA VAL A 668 -8.46 2.45 -29.11
C VAL A 668 -7.23 2.11 -29.95
N PRO A 669 -7.23 1.11 -30.85
CA PRO A 669 -6.04 0.79 -31.64
C PRO A 669 -5.59 1.94 -32.55
N GLN A 670 -6.56 2.68 -33.11
CA GLN A 670 -6.29 3.84 -33.94
C GLN A 670 -5.69 4.98 -33.11
N LEU A 671 -6.23 5.22 -31.92
CA LEU A 671 -5.78 6.24 -30.98
C LEU A 671 -4.34 5.99 -30.51
N GLU A 672 -4.01 4.76 -30.11
CA GLU A 672 -2.65 4.36 -29.71
C GLU A 672 -1.65 4.56 -30.83
N ARG A 673 -2.01 4.15 -32.04
CA ARG A 673 -1.16 4.34 -33.22
C ARG A 673 -0.93 5.82 -33.52
N LEU A 674 -1.98 6.64 -33.51
CA LEU A 674 -1.87 8.07 -33.78
C LEU A 674 -1.06 8.79 -32.71
N HIS A 675 -1.26 8.45 -31.45
CA HIS A 675 -0.48 8.98 -30.34
C HIS A 675 1.01 8.61 -30.48
N SER A 676 1.34 7.36 -30.83
CA SER A 676 2.74 6.94 -31.03
C SER A 676 3.40 7.71 -32.17
N LEU A 677 2.69 7.90 -33.30
CA LEU A 677 3.19 8.68 -34.42
C LEU A 677 3.34 10.17 -34.07
N TRP A 678 2.41 10.72 -33.29
CA TRP A 678 2.49 12.09 -32.79
C TRP A 678 3.71 12.32 -31.91
N ARG A 679 4.02 11.38 -31.00
CA ARG A 679 5.23 11.43 -30.18
C ARG A 679 6.50 11.42 -31.03
N VAL A 680 6.59 10.55 -32.03
CA VAL A 680 7.74 10.50 -32.93
C VAL A 680 7.89 11.84 -33.69
N ASN A 681 6.79 12.44 -34.15
CA ASN A 681 6.81 13.74 -34.82
C ASN A 681 7.34 14.85 -33.88
N LEU A 682 6.89 14.89 -32.61
CA LEU A 682 7.40 15.83 -31.61
C LEU A 682 8.88 15.64 -31.29
N ASP A 683 9.36 14.38 -31.15
CA ASP A 683 10.76 14.07 -30.88
C ASP A 683 11.66 14.49 -32.06
N LEU A 684 11.18 14.32 -33.29
CA LEU A 684 11.88 14.80 -34.48
C LEU A 684 11.91 16.33 -34.52
N ALA A 685 10.81 17.00 -34.23
CA ALA A 685 10.71 18.46 -34.15
C ALA A 685 11.68 19.01 -33.08
N ALA A 686 11.78 18.39 -31.91
CA ALA A 686 12.70 18.76 -30.84
C ALA A 686 14.18 18.68 -31.28
N ARG A 687 14.55 17.62 -32.00
CA ARG A 687 15.92 17.43 -32.53
C ARG A 687 16.21 18.45 -33.62
N THR A 688 15.25 18.70 -34.50
CA THR A 688 15.40 19.61 -35.63
C THR A 688 15.50 21.08 -35.17
N ALA A 689 14.81 21.46 -34.11
CA ALA A 689 14.84 22.80 -33.51
C ALA A 689 16.26 23.23 -33.06
N GLY A 690 17.13 22.26 -32.72
CA GLY A 690 18.54 22.52 -32.34
C GLY A 690 19.55 22.61 -33.52
N THR A 691 19.09 22.45 -34.79
CA THR A 691 19.99 22.42 -35.95
C THR A 691 20.09 23.78 -36.66
N GLN A 692 21.12 23.98 -37.51
CA GLN A 692 21.34 25.23 -38.27
C GLN A 692 20.38 25.40 -39.47
N ASP A 693 19.83 24.31 -40.00
CA ASP A 693 18.97 24.28 -41.21
C ASP A 693 17.50 24.03 -40.87
N GLN A 694 16.95 24.75 -39.88
CA GLN A 694 15.63 24.54 -39.33
C GLN A 694 14.51 24.65 -40.39
N ALA A 695 14.54 25.67 -41.24
CA ALA A 695 13.42 26.01 -42.15
C ALA A 695 13.10 24.89 -43.15
N GLN A 696 14.07 24.23 -43.71
CA GLN A 696 13.90 23.21 -44.74
C GLN A 696 13.53 21.85 -44.13
N SER A 697 14.01 21.56 -42.93
CA SER A 697 13.76 20.29 -42.23
C SER A 697 12.38 20.24 -41.61
N PHE A 698 11.73 21.39 -41.28
CA PHE A 698 10.41 21.45 -40.70
C PHE A 698 9.23 21.32 -41.68
N VAL A 699 9.43 21.59 -43.00
CA VAL A 699 8.33 21.57 -44.00
C VAL A 699 7.58 20.24 -44.01
N GLY A 700 8.28 19.10 -44.04
CA GLY A 700 7.62 17.79 -44.04
C GLY A 700 7.07 17.38 -42.66
N LEU A 701 7.66 17.91 -41.57
CA LEU A 701 7.17 17.65 -40.22
C LEU A 701 5.87 18.38 -39.92
N GLU A 702 5.70 19.60 -40.43
CA GLU A 702 4.46 20.39 -40.29
C GLU A 702 3.31 19.70 -40.98
N ASP A 703 3.44 19.34 -42.25
CA ASP A 703 2.38 18.66 -43.04
C ASP A 703 1.99 17.32 -42.37
N ASN A 704 2.98 16.56 -41.89
CA ASN A 704 2.75 15.32 -41.15
C ASN A 704 1.98 15.60 -39.85
N SER A 705 2.37 16.64 -39.10
CA SER A 705 1.70 16.99 -37.84
C SER A 705 0.24 17.35 -38.06
N LEU A 706 -0.06 18.20 -39.09
CA LEU A 706 -1.43 18.56 -39.41
C LEU A 706 -2.28 17.34 -39.78
N GLY A 707 -1.75 16.43 -40.60
CA GLY A 707 -2.44 15.19 -40.94
C GLY A 707 -2.72 14.26 -39.74
N LEU A 708 -1.80 14.18 -38.78
CA LEU A 708 -2.01 13.43 -37.55
C LEU A 708 -3.06 14.09 -36.66
N LEU A 709 -2.94 15.40 -36.44
CA LEU A 709 -3.84 16.17 -35.59
C LEU A 709 -5.25 16.23 -36.16
N GLN A 710 -5.41 16.22 -37.51
CA GLN A 710 -6.73 16.13 -38.16
C GLN A 710 -7.39 14.78 -37.90
N LYS A 711 -6.64 13.67 -38.01
CA LYS A 711 -7.16 12.33 -37.69
C LYS A 711 -7.55 12.21 -36.23
N LEU A 712 -6.79 12.80 -35.31
CA LEU A 712 -7.12 12.86 -33.89
C LEU A 712 -8.36 13.73 -33.67
N TYR A 713 -8.49 14.86 -34.35
CA TYR A 713 -9.72 15.69 -34.30
C TYR A 713 -10.96 14.89 -34.76
N ASP A 714 -10.83 14.16 -35.88
CA ASP A 714 -11.92 13.35 -36.43
C ASP A 714 -12.39 12.27 -35.44
N LEU A 715 -11.48 11.72 -34.64
CA LEU A 715 -11.77 10.70 -33.64
C LEU A 715 -12.35 11.28 -32.34
N LEU A 716 -11.80 12.41 -31.88
CA LEU A 716 -12.03 12.92 -30.52
C LEU A 716 -13.09 14.04 -30.45
N LEU A 717 -13.13 14.91 -31.42
CA LEU A 717 -14.00 16.13 -31.42
C LEU A 717 -15.09 16.15 -32.50
N ARG A 718 -14.86 15.51 -33.65
CA ARG A 718 -15.87 15.46 -34.70
C ARG A 718 -17.22 14.83 -34.26
N PRO A 719 -17.26 13.78 -33.45
CA PRO A 719 -18.52 13.21 -32.95
C PRO A 719 -19.40 14.19 -32.18
N VAL A 720 -18.79 15.21 -31.58
CA VAL A 720 -19.46 16.24 -30.76
C VAL A 720 -19.39 17.64 -31.37
N SER A 721 -19.00 17.76 -32.64
CA SER A 721 -18.76 19.05 -33.30
C SER A 721 -19.97 19.98 -33.29
N HIS A 722 -21.19 19.43 -33.39
CA HIS A 722 -22.45 20.20 -33.38
C HIS A 722 -22.69 21.03 -32.10
N VAL A 723 -22.06 20.64 -30.96
CA VAL A 723 -22.14 21.38 -29.68
C VAL A 723 -21.05 22.44 -29.63
N LEU A 724 -19.89 22.12 -30.20
CA LEU A 724 -18.74 23.02 -30.22
C LEU A 724 -18.97 24.28 -31.07
N ASP A 725 -19.98 24.29 -31.98
CA ASP A 725 -20.30 25.47 -32.80
C ASP A 725 -20.84 26.65 -31.96
N ASN A 726 -21.46 26.38 -30.80
CA ASN A 726 -21.96 27.38 -29.86
C ASN A 726 -21.16 27.44 -28.57
N CYS A 727 -19.95 26.89 -28.53
CA CYS A 727 -19.07 26.81 -27.39
C CYS A 727 -17.97 27.89 -27.53
N GLU A 728 -17.71 28.62 -26.44
CA GLU A 728 -16.57 29.52 -26.36
C GLU A 728 -15.46 28.87 -25.48
N HIS A 729 -15.86 28.14 -24.44
CA HIS A 729 -14.93 27.47 -23.52
C HIS A 729 -15.14 25.95 -23.49
N LEU A 730 -14.11 25.20 -23.84
CA LEU A 730 -14.07 23.74 -23.82
C LEU A 730 -13.26 23.26 -22.62
N ILE A 731 -13.91 22.52 -21.71
CA ILE A 731 -13.25 21.83 -20.62
C ILE A 731 -13.04 20.38 -21.03
N VAL A 732 -11.81 19.91 -21.05
CA VAL A 732 -11.44 18.53 -21.40
C VAL A 732 -11.07 17.75 -20.14
N VAL A 733 -11.72 16.60 -19.95
CA VAL A 733 -11.41 15.63 -18.90
C VAL A 733 -10.89 14.35 -19.58
N PRO A 734 -9.58 14.22 -19.79
CA PRO A 734 -8.98 13.12 -20.55
C PRO A 734 -9.09 11.78 -19.78
N TYR A 735 -8.79 10.66 -20.46
CA TYR A 735 -8.63 9.34 -19.89
C TYR A 735 -7.44 8.61 -20.53
N GLY A 736 -6.65 7.91 -19.73
CA GLY A 736 -5.56 7.08 -20.24
C GLY A 736 -4.54 7.87 -21.06
N ILE A 737 -4.25 7.42 -22.27
CA ILE A 737 -3.29 8.07 -23.17
C ILE A 737 -3.71 9.48 -23.60
N LEU A 738 -4.97 9.86 -23.44
CA LEU A 738 -5.47 11.20 -23.79
C LEU A 738 -4.91 12.30 -22.89
N HIS A 739 -4.39 11.97 -21.70
CA HIS A 739 -3.68 12.91 -20.84
C HIS A 739 -2.40 13.49 -21.48
N TYR A 740 -1.86 12.81 -22.50
CA TYR A 740 -0.66 13.25 -23.23
C TYR A 740 -0.97 13.99 -24.53
N LEU A 741 -2.26 14.24 -24.83
CA LEU A 741 -2.70 14.91 -26.04
C LEU A 741 -3.16 16.35 -25.77
N PRO A 742 -2.59 17.34 -26.44
CA PRO A 742 -3.04 18.72 -26.33
C PRO A 742 -4.26 18.97 -27.24
N PHE A 743 -5.47 18.88 -26.72
CA PHE A 743 -6.71 19.05 -27.50
C PHE A 743 -6.80 20.42 -28.17
N HIS A 744 -6.21 21.46 -27.58
CA HIS A 744 -6.19 22.81 -28.15
C HIS A 744 -5.39 22.92 -29.46
N CYS A 745 -4.48 21.98 -29.75
CA CYS A 745 -3.77 21.96 -31.04
C CYS A 745 -4.33 20.96 -32.06
N LEU A 746 -5.44 20.28 -31.76
CA LEU A 746 -6.11 19.45 -32.77
C LEU A 746 -6.53 20.31 -33.95
N PHE A 747 -6.49 19.73 -35.18
CA PHE A 747 -6.72 20.46 -36.43
C PHE A 747 -8.00 19.98 -37.13
N ASP A 748 -8.95 20.88 -37.43
CA ASP A 748 -10.24 20.51 -38.01
C ASP A 748 -10.21 20.31 -39.54
N GLY A 749 -9.05 20.54 -40.14
CA GLY A 749 -8.81 20.57 -41.57
C GLY A 749 -8.63 22.00 -42.13
N THR A 750 -8.93 23.04 -41.32
CA THR A 750 -8.80 24.46 -41.70
C THR A 750 -8.04 25.27 -40.65
N GLN A 751 -8.27 25.02 -39.39
CA GLN A 751 -7.68 25.75 -38.27
C GLN A 751 -7.45 24.84 -37.04
N PHE A 752 -6.59 25.27 -36.12
CA PHE A 752 -6.44 24.62 -34.84
C PHE A 752 -7.61 24.92 -33.90
N VAL A 753 -7.94 24.01 -32.98
CA VAL A 753 -9.03 24.20 -32.03
C VAL A 753 -8.87 25.49 -31.22
N VAL A 754 -7.65 25.82 -30.79
CA VAL A 754 -7.37 27.05 -30.04
C VAL A 754 -7.69 28.32 -30.78
N GLU A 755 -7.72 28.31 -32.12
CA GLU A 755 -8.05 29.48 -32.93
C GLU A 755 -9.55 29.86 -32.80
N ARG A 756 -10.40 28.91 -32.34
CA ARG A 756 -11.84 29.09 -32.16
C ARG A 756 -12.28 28.99 -30.70
N LEU A 757 -11.74 28.09 -29.93
CA LEU A 757 -12.17 27.77 -28.56
C LEU A 757 -11.06 28.05 -27.55
N ASP A 758 -11.47 28.51 -26.37
CA ASP A 758 -10.58 28.51 -25.19
C ASP A 758 -10.63 27.12 -24.54
N VAL A 759 -9.49 26.52 -24.30
CA VAL A 759 -9.41 25.12 -23.81
C VAL A 759 -8.73 25.04 -22.46
N SER A 760 -9.40 24.38 -21.49
CA SER A 760 -8.82 24.03 -20.19
C SER A 760 -9.00 22.56 -19.89
N TYR A 761 -8.30 22.06 -18.87
CA TYR A 761 -8.25 20.64 -18.55
C TYR A 761 -8.57 20.40 -17.07
N LEU A 762 -9.13 19.21 -16.80
CA LEU A 762 -9.34 18.70 -15.44
C LEU A 762 -8.97 17.22 -15.39
N PRO A 763 -8.41 16.74 -14.30
CA PRO A 763 -8.17 15.29 -14.13
C PRO A 763 -9.46 14.49 -13.98
N ALA A 764 -10.51 15.07 -13.40
CA ALA A 764 -11.86 14.50 -13.25
C ALA A 764 -12.88 15.61 -13.21
N ALA A 765 -14.11 15.39 -13.72
CA ALA A 765 -15.15 16.42 -13.76
C ALA A 765 -15.56 16.91 -12.37
N ALA A 766 -15.58 16.02 -11.39
CA ALA A 766 -15.88 16.37 -9.99
C ALA A 766 -14.92 17.39 -9.36
N LEU A 767 -13.72 17.57 -9.91
CA LEU A 767 -12.75 18.55 -9.43
C LEU A 767 -13.08 19.99 -9.86
N TRP A 768 -13.91 20.18 -10.86
CA TRP A 768 -14.28 21.49 -11.38
C TRP A 768 -14.80 22.43 -10.27
N GLU A 769 -15.76 21.97 -9.49
CA GLU A 769 -16.33 22.76 -8.39
C GLU A 769 -15.30 23.12 -7.32
N ILE A 770 -14.40 22.18 -6.99
CA ILE A 770 -13.37 22.39 -5.97
C ILE A 770 -12.36 23.43 -6.43
N CYS A 771 -11.89 23.32 -7.68
CA CYS A 771 -10.93 24.27 -8.25
C CYS A 771 -11.54 25.67 -8.35
N ARG A 772 -12.79 25.76 -8.81
CA ARG A 772 -13.52 27.03 -8.90
C ARG A 772 -13.71 27.71 -7.55
N GLN A 773 -14.16 26.96 -6.54
CA GLN A 773 -14.30 27.50 -5.17
C GLN A 773 -12.97 27.96 -4.57
N ARG A 774 -11.85 27.33 -4.93
CA ARG A 774 -10.52 27.79 -4.54
C ARG A 774 -10.17 29.12 -5.20
N GLY A 775 -10.42 29.26 -6.52
CA GLY A 775 -10.26 30.51 -7.25
C GLY A 775 -11.06 31.63 -6.58
N GLU A 776 -12.37 31.45 -6.39
CA GLU A 776 -13.26 32.42 -5.75
C GLU A 776 -12.81 32.83 -4.34
N ARG A 777 -12.28 31.89 -3.53
CA ARG A 777 -11.74 32.21 -2.19
C ARG A 777 -10.47 33.05 -2.27
N ILE A 778 -9.65 32.85 -3.29
CA ILE A 778 -8.41 33.62 -3.47
C ILE A 778 -8.73 35.03 -3.92
N GLU A 779 -9.69 35.23 -4.83
CA GLU A 779 -10.19 36.54 -5.24
C GLU A 779 -10.64 37.40 -4.06
N THR A 780 -11.29 36.78 -3.05
CA THR A 780 -11.75 37.52 -1.85
C THR A 780 -10.63 37.99 -0.94
N LYS A 781 -9.42 37.39 -1.01
CA LYS A 781 -8.29 37.70 -0.13
C LYS A 781 -7.47 38.95 -0.51
N LYS A 782 -7.76 39.57 -1.69
CA LYS A 782 -7.06 40.76 -2.20
C LYS A 782 -5.52 40.65 -2.15
N ALA A 783 -4.99 39.52 -2.60
CA ALA A 783 -3.54 39.31 -2.68
C ALA A 783 -2.91 40.30 -3.67
N ARG A 784 -1.66 40.75 -3.39
CA ARG A 784 -0.95 41.67 -4.26
C ARG A 784 -0.12 40.89 -5.25
N LEU A 785 -0.20 41.22 -6.54
CA LEU A 785 0.62 40.60 -7.59
C LEU A 785 2.13 40.75 -7.33
N SER A 786 2.55 41.83 -6.66
CA SER A 786 3.94 42.03 -6.24
C SER A 786 4.46 41.02 -5.23
N ASP A 787 3.57 40.26 -4.57
CA ASP A 787 3.93 39.17 -3.63
C ASP A 787 4.10 37.82 -4.36
N SER A 788 3.99 37.80 -5.69
CA SER A 788 4.22 36.60 -6.52
C SER A 788 5.66 36.14 -6.43
N LEU A 789 5.87 34.83 -6.44
CA LEU A 789 7.19 34.20 -6.43
C LEU A 789 7.59 33.79 -7.85
N VAL A 790 8.63 34.43 -8.38
CA VAL A 790 9.14 34.16 -9.73
C VAL A 790 10.56 33.64 -9.65
N LEU A 791 10.78 32.39 -10.05
CA LEU A 791 12.06 31.69 -10.00
C LEU A 791 12.58 31.41 -11.39
N GLY A 792 13.84 31.75 -11.69
CA GLY A 792 14.50 31.49 -12.96
C GLY A 792 15.90 30.92 -12.79
N ILE A 793 16.22 29.80 -13.44
CA ILE A 793 17.53 29.13 -13.34
C ILE A 793 18.11 28.91 -14.74
N SER A 794 19.33 29.47 -15.01
CA SER A 794 20.04 29.27 -16.25
C SER A 794 20.70 27.89 -16.39
N ASP A 795 20.86 27.14 -15.31
CA ASP A 795 21.57 25.86 -15.23
C ASP A 795 22.94 25.90 -15.91
N ASN A 796 23.78 26.81 -15.46
CA ASN A 796 25.11 27.05 -16.05
C ASN A 796 25.10 27.46 -17.55
N GLY A 797 24.06 28.18 -17.97
CA GLY A 797 23.88 28.66 -19.33
C GLY A 797 23.25 27.66 -20.31
N ARG A 798 22.74 26.54 -19.82
CA ARG A 798 22.01 25.57 -20.66
C ARG A 798 20.60 26.05 -21.00
N LEU A 799 19.96 26.83 -20.12
CA LEU A 799 18.67 27.50 -20.31
C LEU A 799 18.91 29.02 -20.39
N GLN A 800 19.24 29.51 -21.60
CA GLN A 800 19.61 30.91 -21.79
C GLN A 800 18.43 31.87 -21.57
N PHE A 801 17.22 31.43 -21.92
CA PHE A 801 16.02 32.26 -21.84
C PHE A 801 15.20 32.12 -20.54
N ALA A 802 15.43 31.11 -19.71
CA ALA A 802 14.70 30.92 -18.45
C ALA A 802 14.88 32.08 -17.47
N VAL A 803 16.08 32.64 -17.36
CA VAL A 803 16.35 33.85 -16.56
C VAL A 803 15.67 35.08 -17.16
N GLN A 804 15.74 35.27 -18.47
CA GLN A 804 15.06 36.36 -19.18
C GLN A 804 13.53 36.27 -19.04
N GLU A 805 12.97 35.07 -19.17
CA GLU A 805 11.56 34.80 -18.94
C GLU A 805 11.13 35.21 -17.51
N ALA A 806 11.87 34.78 -16.50
CA ALA A 806 11.59 35.13 -15.12
C ALA A 806 11.69 36.65 -14.87
N GLU A 807 12.65 37.32 -15.45
CA GLU A 807 12.78 38.79 -15.37
C GLU A 807 11.61 39.54 -15.99
N VAL A 808 11.16 39.12 -17.19
CA VAL A 808 10.02 39.71 -17.90
C VAL A 808 8.73 39.48 -17.12
N VAL A 809 8.48 38.25 -16.69
CA VAL A 809 7.30 37.89 -15.89
C VAL A 809 7.29 38.67 -14.55
N ALA A 810 8.40 38.71 -13.81
CA ALA A 810 8.49 39.46 -12.56
C ALA A 810 8.21 40.94 -12.77
N LYS A 811 8.74 41.53 -13.83
CA LYS A 811 8.53 42.95 -14.17
C LYS A 811 7.05 43.24 -14.45
N GLN A 812 6.37 42.36 -15.20
CA GLN A 812 4.93 42.50 -15.50
C GLN A 812 4.08 42.41 -14.22
N LEU A 813 4.43 41.48 -13.29
CA LEU A 813 3.74 41.30 -12.01
C LEU A 813 4.10 42.38 -10.95
N GLY A 814 5.13 43.20 -11.20
CA GLY A 814 5.67 44.12 -10.19
C GLY A 814 6.37 43.37 -9.05
N ALA A 815 6.77 42.14 -9.26
CA ALA A 815 7.41 41.25 -8.29
C ALA A 815 8.95 41.29 -8.44
N ARG A 816 9.65 40.73 -7.46
CA ARG A 816 11.12 40.59 -7.51
C ARG A 816 11.48 39.22 -8.10
N PRO A 817 12.28 39.16 -9.19
CA PRO A 817 12.75 37.87 -9.69
C PRO A 817 13.82 37.28 -8.77
N MET A 818 13.74 35.98 -8.53
CA MET A 818 14.77 35.18 -7.86
C MET A 818 15.49 34.35 -8.92
N LEU A 819 16.77 34.69 -9.18
CA LEU A 819 17.52 34.16 -10.32
C LEU A 819 18.69 33.30 -9.88
N ASP A 820 18.98 32.24 -10.64
CA ASP A 820 20.12 31.33 -10.43
C ASP A 820 20.27 30.90 -8.96
N ASN A 821 21.37 31.24 -8.31
CA ASN A 821 21.64 30.89 -6.91
C ASN A 821 20.60 31.40 -5.91
N ALA A 822 19.82 32.40 -6.26
CA ALA A 822 18.75 32.94 -5.43
C ALA A 822 17.42 32.17 -5.63
N ALA A 823 17.29 31.38 -6.71
CA ALA A 823 16.09 30.62 -7.02
C ALA A 823 16.07 29.29 -6.25
N THR A 824 15.75 29.33 -4.95
CA THR A 824 15.80 28.18 -4.06
C THR A 824 14.42 27.59 -3.80
N ALA A 825 14.34 26.28 -3.60
CA ALA A 825 13.11 25.60 -3.19
C ALA A 825 12.63 26.09 -1.81
N SER A 826 13.53 26.46 -0.93
CA SER A 826 13.23 26.97 0.40
C SER A 826 12.30 28.20 0.40
N LEU A 827 12.32 28.99 -0.68
CA LEU A 827 11.43 30.15 -0.86
C LEU A 827 9.96 29.74 -0.97
N LEU A 828 9.68 28.54 -1.52
CA LEU A 828 8.31 28.03 -1.63
C LEU A 828 7.70 27.74 -0.26
N TRP A 829 8.48 27.20 0.69
CA TRP A 829 8.01 27.02 2.07
C TRP A 829 7.85 28.35 2.81
N GLN A 830 8.73 29.30 2.54
CA GLN A 830 8.73 30.59 3.24
C GLN A 830 7.62 31.52 2.73
N PHE A 831 7.35 31.55 1.43
CA PHE A 831 6.49 32.53 0.78
C PHE A 831 5.28 31.94 0.07
N GLY A 832 5.22 30.63 -0.21
CA GLY A 832 4.16 29.99 -0.99
C GLY A 832 2.75 30.27 -0.47
N ALA A 833 2.56 30.24 0.86
CA ALA A 833 1.27 30.47 1.48
C ALA A 833 0.65 31.87 1.23
N ARG A 834 1.42 32.84 0.74
CA ARG A 834 0.98 34.21 0.46
C ARG A 834 1.15 34.65 -0.99
N SER A 835 1.78 33.80 -1.82
CA SER A 835 2.07 34.12 -3.22
C SER A 835 0.84 33.82 -4.10
N PRO A 836 0.26 34.85 -4.75
CA PRO A 836 -0.88 34.63 -5.64
C PRO A 836 -0.50 33.90 -6.93
N ILE A 837 0.74 34.09 -7.37
CA ILE A 837 1.34 33.36 -8.51
C ILE A 837 2.67 32.79 -8.08
N VAL A 838 2.92 31.55 -8.49
CA VAL A 838 4.24 30.91 -8.45
C VAL A 838 4.63 30.60 -9.89
N HIS A 839 5.71 31.21 -10.36
CA HIS A 839 6.27 30.95 -11.68
C HIS A 839 7.67 30.38 -11.55
N ILE A 840 7.92 29.22 -12.16
CA ILE A 840 9.19 28.49 -12.10
C ILE A 840 9.68 28.20 -13.52
N ALA A 841 10.76 28.86 -13.93
CA ALA A 841 11.49 28.61 -15.17
C ALA A 841 12.81 27.88 -14.86
N ALA A 842 12.85 26.56 -15.05
CA ALA A 842 13.96 25.70 -14.63
C ALA A 842 13.98 24.37 -15.40
N HIS A 843 14.98 23.52 -15.17
CA HIS A 843 14.94 22.15 -15.63
C HIS A 843 13.96 21.29 -14.81
N GLY A 844 13.07 20.57 -15.49
CA GLY A 844 12.24 19.52 -14.94
C GLY A 844 12.68 18.14 -15.44
N LEU A 845 12.60 17.14 -14.60
CA LEU A 845 12.79 15.74 -14.94
C LEU A 845 11.59 14.92 -14.53
N PHE A 846 10.94 14.31 -15.50
CA PHE A 846 9.87 13.36 -15.26
C PHE A 846 10.41 11.93 -15.26
N ARG A 847 10.07 11.14 -14.23
CA ARG A 847 10.52 9.76 -14.03
C ARG A 847 9.37 8.79 -14.12
N LEU A 848 9.32 7.99 -15.21
CA LEU A 848 8.31 6.94 -15.40
C LEU A 848 8.44 5.80 -14.39
N ASP A 849 9.67 5.46 -14.00
CA ASP A 849 9.99 4.37 -13.07
C ASP A 849 9.72 4.73 -11.60
N ALA A 850 9.73 6.01 -11.28
CA ALA A 850 9.51 6.53 -9.93
C ALA A 850 8.86 7.93 -9.97
N PRO A 851 7.55 8.04 -10.28
CA PRO A 851 6.87 9.32 -10.52
C PRO A 851 6.90 10.27 -9.31
N ASN A 852 6.91 9.74 -8.10
CA ASN A 852 7.01 10.49 -6.85
C ASN A 852 8.34 11.25 -6.73
N PHE A 853 9.39 10.81 -7.43
CA PHE A 853 10.71 11.43 -7.47
C PHE A 853 10.96 12.25 -8.77
N SER A 854 9.91 12.45 -9.59
CA SER A 854 9.93 13.48 -10.60
C SER A 854 10.17 14.83 -9.94
N HIS A 855 11.04 15.66 -10.48
CA HIS A 855 11.49 16.87 -9.78
C HIS A 855 11.77 18.04 -10.71
N ILE A 856 11.80 19.23 -10.09
CA ILE A 856 12.30 20.49 -10.67
C ILE A 856 13.65 20.79 -10.02
N LYS A 857 14.66 21.07 -10.82
CA LYS A 857 15.99 21.42 -10.33
C LYS A 857 16.03 22.89 -9.93
N LEU A 858 16.14 23.16 -8.62
CA LEU A 858 16.33 24.50 -8.05
C LEU A 858 17.74 24.63 -7.49
N ALA A 859 18.10 25.85 -7.06
CA ALA A 859 19.48 26.18 -6.69
C ALA A 859 19.98 25.39 -5.47
N ASP A 860 19.13 25.18 -4.49
CA ASP A 860 19.45 24.51 -3.22
C ASP A 860 19.19 23.00 -3.25
N ARG A 861 18.24 22.54 -4.08
CA ARG A 861 17.87 21.13 -4.17
C ARG A 861 17.01 20.78 -5.40
N GLN A 862 16.80 19.49 -5.61
CA GLN A 862 15.78 18.96 -6.50
C GLN A 862 14.44 18.93 -5.76
N LEU A 863 13.47 19.74 -6.22
CA LEU A 863 12.14 19.78 -5.64
C LEU A 863 11.29 18.62 -6.20
N SER A 864 11.17 17.55 -5.45
CA SER A 864 10.42 16.35 -5.87
C SER A 864 8.91 16.50 -5.69
N THR A 865 8.12 15.65 -6.38
CA THR A 865 6.65 15.58 -6.21
C THR A 865 6.25 15.41 -4.74
N ILE A 866 6.95 14.57 -3.99
CA ILE A 866 6.72 14.32 -2.57
C ILE A 866 6.92 15.60 -1.73
N GLU A 867 7.93 16.39 -2.06
CA GLU A 867 8.18 17.64 -1.33
C GLU A 867 7.13 18.71 -1.64
N VAL A 868 6.65 18.74 -2.88
CA VAL A 868 5.57 19.66 -3.29
C VAL A 868 4.29 19.40 -2.49
N PHE A 869 3.95 18.17 -2.14
CA PHE A 869 2.79 17.86 -1.28
C PHE A 869 2.86 18.56 0.10
N ASN A 870 4.03 18.89 0.59
CA ASN A 870 4.21 19.53 1.89
C ASN A 870 4.21 21.08 1.82
N LEU A 871 4.02 21.66 0.63
CA LEU A 871 3.90 23.11 0.46
C LEU A 871 2.53 23.62 0.91
N ASP A 872 2.45 24.89 1.25
CA ASP A 872 1.21 25.62 1.42
C ASP A 872 1.03 26.64 0.30
N LEU A 873 0.12 26.34 -0.62
CA LEU A 873 -0.23 27.19 -1.77
C LEU A 873 -1.70 27.62 -1.71
N SER A 874 -2.28 27.71 -0.53
CA SER A 874 -3.71 28.02 -0.31
C SER A 874 -4.14 29.41 -0.76
N CYS A 875 -3.20 30.30 -1.07
CA CYS A 875 -3.44 31.61 -1.68
C CYS A 875 -2.97 31.70 -3.13
N CYS A 876 -2.51 30.59 -3.71
CA CYS A 876 -1.95 30.59 -5.06
C CYS A 876 -3.06 30.33 -6.11
N SER A 877 -3.36 31.35 -6.92
CA SER A 877 -4.31 31.26 -8.01
C SER A 877 -3.74 30.48 -9.22
N LEU A 878 -2.41 30.64 -9.45
CA LEU A 878 -1.75 30.03 -10.60
C LEU A 878 -0.32 29.59 -10.27
N VAL A 879 -0.01 28.33 -10.57
CA VAL A 879 1.38 27.85 -10.62
C VAL A 879 1.74 27.64 -12.09
N THR A 880 2.77 28.34 -12.58
CA THR A 880 3.34 28.15 -13.92
C THR A 880 4.64 27.37 -13.82
N LEU A 881 4.71 26.26 -14.54
CA LEU A 881 5.91 25.41 -14.60
C LEU A 881 6.47 25.46 -16.03
N SER A 882 7.30 26.49 -16.31
CA SER A 882 8.07 26.58 -17.52
C SER A 882 9.33 25.71 -17.43
N ALA A 883 9.09 24.39 -17.35
CA ALA A 883 10.11 23.38 -17.17
C ALA A 883 9.72 22.14 -17.96
N CYS A 884 10.71 21.43 -18.51
CA CYS A 884 10.48 20.33 -19.43
C CYS A 884 9.63 19.23 -18.78
N GLU A 885 8.59 18.79 -19.50
CA GLU A 885 7.76 17.61 -19.16
C GLU A 885 7.06 17.64 -17.78
N THR A 886 6.87 18.81 -17.20
CA THR A 886 6.26 18.96 -15.87
C THR A 886 4.76 18.58 -15.81
N GLY A 887 4.10 18.59 -16.95
CA GLY A 887 2.72 18.12 -17.12
C GLY A 887 2.60 16.64 -17.46
N ARG A 888 3.72 15.93 -17.69
CA ARG A 888 3.69 14.49 -17.86
C ARG A 888 3.43 13.82 -16.53
N ALA A 889 2.66 12.75 -16.58
CA ALA A 889 2.31 11.96 -15.43
C ALA A 889 2.30 10.47 -15.83
N VAL A 890 2.43 9.57 -14.89
CA VAL A 890 2.07 8.18 -15.09
C VAL A 890 0.58 8.07 -14.84
N VAL A 891 -0.14 7.50 -15.79
CA VAL A 891 -1.52 7.12 -15.60
C VAL A 891 -1.50 5.72 -15.02
N GLY A 892 -1.77 5.60 -13.72
CA GLY A 892 -1.79 4.33 -12.99
C GLY A 892 -3.22 3.80 -12.83
N GLY A 893 -3.35 2.49 -12.70
CA GLY A 893 -4.56 1.77 -12.34
C GLY A 893 -5.83 2.19 -13.07
N VAL A 894 -6.75 2.79 -12.34
CA VAL A 894 -8.00 3.33 -12.88
C VAL A 894 -7.86 4.85 -13.12
N ASP A 895 -7.00 5.21 -14.06
CA ASP A 895 -6.80 6.60 -14.53
C ASP A 895 -6.35 7.61 -13.44
N GLU A 896 -5.57 7.16 -12.47
CA GLU A 896 -4.97 8.06 -11.49
C GLU A 896 -3.72 8.74 -12.10
N VAL A 897 -3.77 10.06 -12.24
CA VAL A 897 -2.67 10.87 -12.80
C VAL A 897 -1.61 11.13 -11.73
N ILE A 898 -0.44 10.51 -11.84
CA ILE A 898 0.68 10.62 -10.90
C ILE A 898 1.80 11.47 -11.50
N GLY A 899 2.10 12.62 -10.92
CA GLY A 899 3.17 13.51 -11.39
C GLY A 899 3.23 14.84 -10.63
N LEU A 900 4.18 15.70 -11.00
CA LEU A 900 4.43 17.00 -10.36
C LEU A 900 3.19 17.90 -10.30
N GLY A 901 2.39 17.91 -11.36
CA GLY A 901 1.16 18.72 -11.43
C GLY A 901 0.17 18.38 -10.31
N ARG A 902 0.00 17.11 -10.01
CA ARG A 902 -0.79 16.63 -8.87
C ARG A 902 -0.32 17.25 -7.55
N GLY A 903 0.99 17.29 -7.32
CA GLY A 903 1.55 17.84 -6.09
C GLY A 903 1.16 19.29 -5.85
N PHE A 904 1.22 20.14 -6.85
CA PHE A 904 0.86 21.56 -6.74
C PHE A 904 -0.62 21.80 -6.49
N LEU A 905 -1.51 21.03 -7.13
CA LEU A 905 -2.95 21.07 -6.83
C LEU A 905 -3.24 20.61 -5.39
N TYR A 906 -2.53 19.59 -4.90
CA TYR A 906 -2.64 19.16 -3.49
C TYR A 906 -2.16 20.22 -2.52
N ALA A 907 -1.05 20.88 -2.83
CA ALA A 907 -0.51 21.95 -2.02
C ALA A 907 -1.47 23.14 -1.88
N GLY A 908 -2.56 23.18 -2.69
CA GLY A 908 -3.63 24.16 -2.55
C GLY A 908 -3.78 25.14 -3.72
N ALA A 909 -2.96 25.04 -4.76
CA ALA A 909 -3.08 25.87 -5.95
C ALA A 909 -4.46 25.68 -6.61
N ALA A 910 -5.07 26.76 -7.12
CA ALA A 910 -6.34 26.71 -7.83
C ALA A 910 -6.14 26.25 -9.28
N SER A 911 -5.04 26.65 -9.91
CA SER A 911 -4.73 26.31 -11.31
C SER A 911 -3.24 26.03 -11.50
N LEU A 912 -2.94 25.27 -12.52
CA LEU A 912 -1.61 24.88 -12.92
C LEU A 912 -1.42 25.06 -14.43
N LEU A 913 -0.28 25.61 -14.84
CA LEU A 913 0.13 25.76 -16.24
C LEU A 913 1.48 25.00 -16.46
N PRO A 914 1.45 23.70 -16.69
CA PRO A 914 2.61 22.87 -16.94
C PRO A 914 2.85 22.66 -18.44
N THR A 915 3.93 21.93 -18.81
CA THR A 915 4.26 21.55 -20.17
C THR A 915 4.16 20.03 -20.41
N LEU A 916 3.67 19.62 -21.58
CA LEU A 916 3.51 18.21 -21.98
C LEU A 916 4.78 17.58 -22.55
N TRP A 917 5.71 18.38 -23.10
CA TRP A 917 6.98 17.92 -23.67
C TRP A 917 8.09 18.91 -23.42
N LYS A 918 9.30 18.55 -23.84
CA LYS A 918 10.46 19.42 -23.77
C LYS A 918 10.26 20.62 -24.71
N VAL A 919 10.15 21.79 -24.13
CA VAL A 919 9.87 23.04 -24.86
C VAL A 919 11.14 23.67 -25.44
N ASP A 920 10.95 24.48 -26.51
CA ASP A 920 11.98 25.37 -27.02
C ASP A 920 12.06 26.61 -26.09
N ASP A 921 13.22 26.80 -25.48
CA ASP A 921 13.46 27.81 -24.45
C ASP A 921 13.05 29.23 -24.89
N ALA A 922 13.42 29.62 -26.15
CA ALA A 922 13.11 30.93 -26.72
C ALA A 922 11.59 31.10 -26.97
N SER A 923 10.92 30.04 -27.47
CA SER A 923 9.51 30.09 -27.77
C SER A 923 8.68 30.13 -26.49
N SER A 924 9.14 29.45 -25.43
CA SER A 924 8.51 29.48 -24.12
C SER A 924 8.53 30.87 -23.50
N ALA A 925 9.71 31.54 -23.51
CA ALA A 925 9.84 32.91 -23.00
C ALA A 925 8.90 33.88 -23.75
N GLU A 926 8.81 33.77 -25.08
CA GLU A 926 7.92 34.60 -25.91
C GLU A 926 6.44 34.34 -25.61
N LEU A 927 6.04 33.08 -25.46
CA LEU A 927 4.67 32.70 -25.13
C LEU A 927 4.27 33.15 -23.73
N MET A 928 5.16 33.00 -22.75
CA MET A 928 4.90 33.45 -21.37
C MET A 928 4.79 34.96 -21.26
N GLU A 929 5.60 35.74 -22.00
CA GLU A 929 5.46 37.19 -22.08
C GLU A 929 4.05 37.58 -22.56
N MET A 930 3.56 36.96 -23.65
CA MET A 930 2.24 37.21 -24.21
C MET A 930 1.14 36.76 -23.25
N PHE A 931 1.31 35.61 -22.58
CA PHE A 931 0.34 35.07 -21.62
C PHE A 931 0.14 35.99 -20.42
N TYR A 932 1.21 36.40 -19.76
CA TYR A 932 1.10 37.28 -18.59
C TYR A 932 0.61 38.68 -18.96
N GLN A 933 0.94 39.17 -20.16
CA GLN A 933 0.39 40.43 -20.67
C GLN A 933 -1.13 40.35 -20.84
N ALA A 934 -1.65 39.26 -21.42
CA ALA A 934 -3.07 39.03 -21.57
C ALA A 934 -3.75 38.82 -20.21
N LEU A 935 -3.13 38.05 -19.30
CA LEU A 935 -3.66 37.74 -17.96
C LEU A 935 -3.87 39.00 -17.11
N LEU A 936 -2.97 39.99 -17.24
CA LEU A 936 -3.06 41.28 -16.55
C LEU A 936 -4.08 42.23 -17.20
N GLY A 937 -4.57 41.93 -18.42
CA GLY A 937 -5.62 42.63 -19.11
C GLY A 937 -7.05 42.22 -18.74
N GLU A 938 -7.25 41.64 -17.56
CA GLU A 938 -8.54 41.18 -17.00
C GLU A 938 -9.19 39.99 -17.78
N TYR A 939 -8.40 39.23 -18.55
CA TYR A 939 -8.87 37.99 -19.15
C TYR A 939 -8.85 36.84 -18.12
N SER A 940 -9.73 35.85 -18.32
CA SER A 940 -9.63 34.58 -17.60
C SER A 940 -8.30 33.89 -17.93
N LYS A 941 -7.82 33.01 -17.04
CA LYS A 941 -6.56 32.27 -17.26
C LYS A 941 -6.59 31.49 -18.57
N THR A 942 -7.74 30.91 -18.89
CA THR A 942 -7.94 30.14 -20.15
C THR A 942 -7.91 31.06 -21.38
N ALA A 943 -8.65 32.18 -21.37
CA ALA A 943 -8.67 33.12 -22.45
C ALA A 943 -7.29 33.80 -22.67
N ALA A 944 -6.56 34.08 -21.59
CA ALA A 944 -5.20 34.62 -21.64
C ALA A 944 -4.23 33.65 -22.35
N LEU A 945 -4.30 32.36 -22.02
CA LEU A 945 -3.48 31.33 -22.65
C LEU A 945 -3.84 31.14 -24.13
N ALA A 946 -5.13 30.99 -24.42
CA ALA A 946 -5.59 30.85 -25.80
C ALA A 946 -5.23 32.08 -26.64
N GLY A 947 -5.42 33.29 -26.07
CA GLY A 947 -5.01 34.54 -26.71
C GLY A 947 -3.51 34.63 -27.02
N ALA A 948 -2.67 34.20 -26.11
CA ALA A 948 -1.23 34.14 -26.32
C ALA A 948 -0.86 33.11 -27.42
N GLN A 949 -1.49 31.95 -27.45
CA GLN A 949 -1.26 30.93 -28.46
C GLN A 949 -1.72 31.40 -29.85
N ARG A 950 -2.89 32.06 -29.95
CA ARG A 950 -3.37 32.68 -31.19
C ARG A 950 -2.45 33.79 -31.70
N ALA A 951 -1.94 34.65 -30.80
CA ALA A 951 -1.01 35.72 -31.12
C ALA A 951 0.33 35.14 -31.60
N PHE A 952 0.84 34.09 -30.93
CA PHE A 952 2.02 33.38 -31.38
C PHE A 952 1.87 32.78 -32.77
N LEU A 953 0.80 32.08 -33.05
CA LEU A 953 0.49 31.51 -34.36
C LEU A 953 0.42 32.59 -35.46
N THR A 954 -0.28 33.71 -35.21
CA THR A 954 -0.37 34.83 -36.12
C THR A 954 1.00 35.41 -36.44
N ARG A 955 1.82 35.60 -35.40
CA ARG A 955 3.19 36.09 -35.54
C ARG A 955 4.09 35.10 -36.32
N ALA A 956 3.99 33.77 -36.00
CA ALA A 956 4.75 32.74 -36.67
C ALA A 956 4.44 32.71 -38.18
N ARG A 957 3.14 32.76 -38.58
CA ARG A 957 2.70 32.76 -39.98
C ARG A 957 3.20 33.98 -40.79
N THR A 958 3.40 35.12 -40.14
CA THR A 958 3.85 36.37 -40.79
C THR A 958 5.34 36.63 -40.65
N SER A 959 6.06 35.81 -39.91
CA SER A 959 7.48 35.97 -39.64
C SER A 959 8.38 35.32 -40.72
N SER A 960 9.69 35.60 -40.66
CA SER A 960 10.70 34.88 -41.43
C SER A 960 10.91 33.40 -40.97
N ARG A 961 10.18 32.95 -39.92
CA ARG A 961 10.28 31.60 -39.33
C ARG A 961 8.91 30.91 -39.30
N PRO A 962 8.26 30.67 -40.49
CA PRO A 962 6.94 30.10 -40.54
C PRO A 962 6.85 28.69 -39.96
N TYR A 963 7.96 27.93 -39.90
CA TYR A 963 8.03 26.61 -39.27
C TYR A 963 7.65 26.62 -37.80
N ARG A 964 7.62 27.77 -37.10
CA ARG A 964 7.16 27.91 -35.72
C ARG A 964 5.64 27.76 -35.55
N VAL A 965 4.88 27.59 -36.65
CA VAL A 965 3.46 27.19 -36.65
C VAL A 965 3.34 25.74 -36.14
N HIS A 966 4.41 24.92 -36.26
CA HIS A 966 4.40 23.56 -35.72
C HIS A 966 4.09 23.55 -34.22
N PRO A 967 3.16 22.71 -33.74
CA PRO A 967 2.70 22.69 -32.34
C PRO A 967 3.80 22.53 -31.30
N TYR A 968 4.94 21.97 -31.69
CA TYR A 968 6.12 21.85 -30.82
C TYR A 968 6.49 23.17 -30.13
N PHE A 969 6.34 24.30 -30.79
CA PHE A 969 6.79 25.61 -30.31
C PHE A 969 5.77 26.33 -29.42
N TRP A 970 4.47 26.03 -29.50
CA TRP A 970 3.43 26.82 -28.82
C TRP A 970 2.40 25.99 -28.04
N ALA A 971 2.24 24.69 -28.34
CA ALA A 971 1.14 23.90 -27.79
C ALA A 971 1.52 23.04 -26.59
N ALA A 972 2.73 23.19 -26.06
CA ALA A 972 3.19 22.42 -24.91
C ALA A 972 2.45 22.81 -23.62
N PHE A 973 2.13 24.11 -23.45
CA PHE A 973 1.45 24.62 -22.26
C PHE A 973 -0.03 24.37 -22.31
N HIS A 974 -0.59 23.88 -21.19
CA HIS A 974 -2.03 23.66 -21.05
C HIS A 974 -2.47 24.00 -19.61
N LEU A 975 -3.66 24.58 -19.47
CA LEU A 975 -4.19 25.02 -18.18
C LEU A 975 -5.00 23.90 -17.52
N ILE A 976 -4.62 23.52 -16.30
CA ILE A 976 -5.34 22.52 -15.49
C ILE A 976 -5.94 23.21 -14.26
N GLY A 977 -7.19 22.93 -13.92
CA GLY A 977 -7.87 23.45 -12.73
C GLY A 977 -8.84 24.58 -13.02
N ASP A 978 -8.85 25.61 -12.18
CA ASP A 978 -9.77 26.76 -12.29
C ASP A 978 -9.48 27.62 -13.52
N PRO A 979 -10.44 27.74 -14.48
CA PRO A 979 -10.24 28.52 -15.69
C PRO A 979 -10.47 30.03 -15.51
N GLY A 980 -11.02 30.44 -14.37
CA GLY A 980 -11.49 31.80 -14.09
C GLY A 980 -10.42 32.91 -14.07
N PRO A 981 -10.77 34.12 -13.68
CA PRO A 981 -9.82 35.23 -13.60
C PRO A 981 -8.72 34.96 -12.57
N LEU A 982 -7.67 35.81 -12.60
CA LEU A 982 -6.53 35.65 -11.71
C LEU A 982 -6.85 36.06 -10.26
N LEU A 983 -7.50 37.21 -10.09
CA LEU A 983 -7.86 37.86 -8.80
C LEU A 983 -9.25 38.48 -8.91
#